data_0aa1cf12ad6869003e0b41cb7e14919e
#
_entry.id   0aa1cf12ad6869003e0b41cb7e14919e
#
_cell.length_a   1.000
_cell.length_b   1.000
_cell.length_c   1.000
_cell.angle_alpha   90.00
_cell.angle_beta   90.00
_cell.angle_gamma   90.00
#
_symmetry.space_group_name_H-M   'P 1'
#
loop_
_entity.id
_entity.type
_entity.pdbx_description
1 polymer ?
#
loop_
_entity_poly.entity_id
_entity_poly.type
_entity_poly.pdbx_seq_one_letter_code
_entity_poly.pdbx_strand_id
1 'polypeptide(L)'
;MNKNLWFAVALSWVAGVLSAPPLFGDTADEVRAKALAVLKSDAPLEQKSAACEDLAQAGDKDCVPVLAGMLGNEQLSHRARYALEAIPDKSVDEALRAALETLNGKLLSGVISSIGKRRDSAAVELLGKYLGHRDSDVVRTTAISLGRIGTVAAGKAMLDALKDAKGDNISRICDGLLTCGANLAAQGQSGEAKNIYDGLLAQNLPVRLRAAALRGAVLCDRSGGMKLLRSMLHDNEFCVFTMALRVTAEMKDKDVTDVLVSEVGKLAPDRVIPVVKTLGQRGDKAAVPLLLEMANNGEKDVRLEAIQSVGEIGDASAVPVLVVLMQDKNDAIGRAAATVMANLPGPEVDAAVVKALESPVPALRLKMIEIAGQRRVGRAMPVLLRTMSDKDMAVRTAAARSYVEMAGAGGIPVLIEMLMKSTDGAETGLYERMLGSVCPMAGDKDACTRRLVDALAQAGPAAKPALLRTLRVTGGPDALKAVRGALDDPNKDVHTAALRALSEWTSADAAPALLELAKNSGEPTERLVALRGYLGIALQKSVAVQDKLAICRQAAPIIQRVEEKRMLLGALGSAASAESLDLVVPYLDDTAVKREAVATIMAIAEKRKQKEYAGVAKAALEKVVKVAADDPAVVKRAEELLKQLGNEK
;
A
#
# COMPACT_ATOMS: atom_id res chain seq x y z
N MET A 1 3.80 16.90 4.96
CA MET A 1 2.45 17.46 5.16
C MET A 1 2.03 17.22 6.61
N ASN A 2 1.74 18.27 7.32
CA ASN A 2 1.67 18.44 8.78
C ASN A 2 0.80 17.42 9.54
N LYS A 3 1.45 16.66 10.45
CA LYS A 3 0.79 15.82 11.47
C LYS A 3 0.35 16.59 12.73
N ASN A 4 0.42 17.91 12.73
CA ASN A 4 0.14 18.76 13.91
C ASN A 4 -1.28 19.39 13.93
N LEU A 5 -2.21 18.95 13.05
CA LEU A 5 -3.56 19.52 13.00
C LEU A 5 -4.62 18.70 13.76
N TRP A 6 -4.26 17.54 14.33
CA TRP A 6 -5.22 16.68 15.03
C TRP A 6 -5.26 16.86 16.56
N PHE A 7 -4.28 17.58 17.15
CA PHE A 7 -4.26 17.83 18.60
C PHE A 7 -4.97 19.14 19.01
N ALA A 8 -5.27 20.03 18.07
CA ALA A 8 -5.94 21.31 18.38
C ALA A 8 -7.48 21.24 18.32
N VAL A 9 -8.06 20.18 17.74
CA VAL A 9 -9.52 20.04 17.61
C VAL A 9 -10.14 19.28 18.80
N ALA A 10 -9.35 18.53 19.58
CA ALA A 10 -9.84 17.80 20.74
C ALA A 10 -10.00 18.65 22.02
N LEU A 11 -9.42 19.85 22.08
CA LEU A 11 -9.52 20.75 23.25
C LEU A 11 -10.60 21.83 23.14
N SER A 12 -11.20 22.02 21.97
CA SER A 12 -12.28 23.02 21.78
C SER A 12 -13.70 22.45 21.95
N TRP A 13 -13.84 21.14 22.17
CA TRP A 13 -15.16 20.51 22.39
C TRP A 13 -15.51 20.29 23.87
N VAL A 14 -14.60 20.56 24.82
CA VAL A 14 -14.88 20.43 26.27
C VAL A 14 -15.41 21.75 26.90
N ALA A 15 -15.29 22.88 26.22
CA ALA A 15 -15.71 24.18 26.74
C ALA A 15 -17.11 24.65 26.25
N GLY A 16 -17.80 23.85 25.43
CA GLY A 16 -19.06 24.27 24.78
C GLY A 16 -20.35 23.56 25.25
N VAL A 17 -20.30 22.73 26.30
CA VAL A 17 -21.48 21.98 26.79
C VAL A 17 -21.91 22.45 28.19
N LEU A 18 -21.57 23.67 28.58
CA LEU A 18 -22.10 24.32 29.77
C LEU A 18 -22.93 25.52 29.35
N SER A 19 -24.19 25.31 28.96
CA SER A 19 -25.36 26.18 29.20
C SER A 19 -26.41 26.06 28.08
N ALA A 20 -27.18 24.96 28.09
CA ALA A 20 -28.59 25.03 27.71
C ALA A 20 -29.35 24.25 28.78
N PRO A 21 -30.33 24.81 29.49
CA PRO A 21 -31.18 24.04 30.38
C PRO A 21 -31.97 23.04 29.53
N PRO A 22 -32.09 21.76 29.95
CA PRO A 22 -32.93 20.81 29.25
C PRO A 22 -34.38 21.29 29.36
N LEU A 23 -34.98 21.61 28.26
CA LEU A 23 -36.44 21.71 28.12
C LEU A 23 -37.00 20.28 28.31
N PHE A 24 -37.64 20.03 29.48
CA PHE A 24 -38.28 18.78 29.85
C PHE A 24 -37.35 17.58 30.15
N GLY A 25 -36.66 17.63 31.28
CA GLY A 25 -36.00 16.50 31.94
C GLY A 25 -35.95 16.78 33.44
N ASP A 26 -36.04 15.72 34.27
CA ASP A 26 -35.92 15.83 35.72
C ASP A 26 -34.59 16.52 36.07
N THR A 27 -34.60 17.42 37.06
CA THR A 27 -33.38 18.02 37.60
C THR A 27 -32.50 16.96 38.28
N ALA A 28 -31.20 17.19 38.42
CA ALA A 28 -30.31 16.24 39.11
C ALA A 28 -30.80 15.91 40.52
N ASP A 29 -31.44 16.87 41.21
CA ASP A 29 -32.03 16.66 42.53
C ASP A 29 -33.27 15.78 42.49
N GLU A 30 -34.13 15.93 41.49
CA GLU A 30 -35.31 15.07 41.29
C GLU A 30 -34.90 13.64 40.91
N VAL A 31 -33.93 13.48 40.02
CA VAL A 31 -33.35 12.16 39.64
C VAL A 31 -32.80 11.48 40.89
N ARG A 32 -32.03 12.20 41.69
CA ARG A 32 -31.43 11.70 42.93
C ARG A 32 -32.50 11.25 43.93
N ALA A 33 -33.50 12.10 44.20
CA ALA A 33 -34.58 11.79 45.11
C ALA A 33 -35.38 10.56 44.68
N LYS A 34 -35.73 10.44 43.40
CA LYS A 34 -36.41 9.28 42.83
C LYS A 34 -35.57 8.02 42.98
N ALA A 35 -34.28 8.06 42.58
CA ALA A 35 -33.36 6.93 42.67
C ALA A 35 -33.18 6.46 44.12
N LEU A 36 -32.99 7.36 45.07
CA LEU A 36 -32.91 7.04 46.51
C LEU A 36 -34.18 6.39 47.03
N ALA A 37 -35.36 6.87 46.62
CA ALA A 37 -36.64 6.26 46.99
C ALA A 37 -36.77 4.83 46.48
N VAL A 38 -36.37 4.56 45.21
CA VAL A 38 -36.34 3.21 44.61
C VAL A 38 -35.37 2.29 45.38
N LEU A 39 -34.17 2.78 45.70
CA LEU A 39 -33.17 1.97 46.40
C LEU A 39 -33.60 1.59 47.81
N LYS A 40 -34.39 2.45 48.51
CA LYS A 40 -34.92 2.22 49.86
C LYS A 40 -36.21 1.38 49.88
N SER A 41 -36.85 1.16 48.75
CA SER A 41 -38.10 0.38 48.62
C SER A 41 -37.84 -1.11 48.34
N ASP A 42 -38.93 -1.89 48.24
CA ASP A 42 -38.93 -3.30 47.83
C ASP A 42 -38.97 -3.46 46.29
N ALA A 43 -38.52 -2.46 45.54
CA ALA A 43 -38.50 -2.44 44.09
C ALA A 43 -37.70 -3.62 43.52
N PRO A 44 -38.07 -4.14 42.33
CA PRO A 44 -37.33 -5.19 41.64
C PRO A 44 -35.89 -4.84 41.39
N LEU A 45 -35.04 -5.89 41.27
CA LEU A 45 -33.59 -5.74 41.07
C LEU A 45 -33.21 -4.84 39.88
N GLU A 46 -33.96 -4.97 38.77
CA GLU A 46 -33.74 -4.14 37.58
C GLU A 46 -33.92 -2.65 37.85
N GLN A 47 -34.97 -2.28 38.59
CA GLN A 47 -35.22 -0.88 38.97
C GLN A 47 -34.17 -0.37 39.94
N LYS A 48 -33.70 -1.17 40.90
CA LYS A 48 -32.62 -0.80 41.80
C LYS A 48 -31.28 -0.69 41.02
N SER A 49 -31.06 -1.51 40.03
CA SER A 49 -29.89 -1.42 39.15
C SER A 49 -29.88 -0.10 38.35
N ALA A 50 -31.03 0.23 37.74
CA ALA A 50 -31.20 1.51 37.03
C ALA A 50 -31.00 2.72 37.95
N ALA A 51 -31.59 2.68 39.16
CA ALA A 51 -31.41 3.74 40.17
C ALA A 51 -29.92 3.93 40.56
N CYS A 52 -29.12 2.87 40.63
CA CYS A 52 -27.67 3.01 40.83
C CYS A 52 -26.98 3.68 39.60
N GLU A 53 -27.44 3.42 38.38
CA GLU A 53 -26.92 4.08 37.16
C GLU A 53 -27.27 5.58 37.15
N ASP A 54 -28.50 5.94 37.57
CA ASP A 54 -28.91 7.32 37.71
C ASP A 54 -28.05 8.04 38.74
N LEU A 55 -27.75 7.41 39.89
CA LEU A 55 -26.89 7.96 40.94
C LEU A 55 -25.42 8.04 40.53
N ALA A 56 -24.97 7.27 39.52
CA ALA A 56 -23.64 7.47 38.95
C ALA A 56 -23.51 8.81 38.19
N GLN A 57 -24.62 9.36 37.70
CA GLN A 57 -24.67 10.64 37.00
C GLN A 57 -25.06 11.82 37.90
N ALA A 58 -26.00 11.60 38.80
CA ALA A 58 -26.61 12.65 39.61
C ALA A 58 -26.35 12.55 41.13
N GLY A 59 -25.59 11.50 41.56
CA GLY A 59 -25.37 11.24 42.98
C GLY A 59 -24.40 12.22 43.66
N ASP A 60 -24.62 12.43 44.93
CA ASP A 60 -23.81 13.25 45.84
C ASP A 60 -23.51 12.49 47.16
N LYS A 61 -22.92 13.19 48.14
CA LYS A 61 -22.59 12.64 49.44
C LYS A 61 -23.77 12.01 50.18
N ASP A 62 -24.99 12.53 49.98
CA ASP A 62 -26.19 12.06 50.70
C ASP A 62 -26.66 10.68 50.17
N CYS A 63 -26.20 10.27 48.98
CA CYS A 63 -26.42 8.95 48.38
C CYS A 63 -25.50 7.88 48.97
N VAL A 64 -24.37 8.28 49.53
CA VAL A 64 -23.29 7.34 49.94
C VAL A 64 -23.76 6.30 50.95
N PRO A 65 -24.50 6.64 52.03
CA PRO A 65 -24.93 5.62 53.01
C PRO A 65 -25.83 4.53 52.40
N VAL A 66 -26.72 4.89 51.46
CA VAL A 66 -27.64 3.97 50.82
C VAL A 66 -26.89 3.03 49.88
N LEU A 67 -26.01 3.59 49.06
CA LEU A 67 -25.17 2.82 48.13
C LEU A 67 -24.17 1.89 48.87
N ALA A 68 -23.59 2.41 49.98
CA ALA A 68 -22.68 1.63 50.83
C ALA A 68 -23.38 0.41 51.46
N GLY A 69 -24.64 0.55 51.89
CA GLY A 69 -25.46 -0.57 52.38
C GLY A 69 -25.68 -1.71 51.38
N MET A 70 -25.46 -1.44 50.09
CA MET A 70 -25.61 -2.45 49.01
C MET A 70 -24.30 -3.14 48.64
N LEU A 71 -23.16 -2.75 49.22
CA LEU A 71 -21.85 -3.35 48.90
C LEU A 71 -21.77 -4.85 49.24
N GLY A 72 -22.54 -5.30 50.25
CA GLY A 72 -22.66 -6.70 50.63
C GLY A 72 -23.68 -7.51 49.80
N ASN A 73 -24.44 -6.87 48.92
CA ASN A 73 -25.43 -7.56 48.10
C ASN A 73 -24.79 -8.07 46.81
N GLU A 74 -24.78 -9.40 46.57
CA GLU A 74 -24.12 -9.99 45.42
C GLU A 74 -24.62 -9.49 44.06
N GLN A 75 -25.93 -9.14 43.97
CA GLN A 75 -26.56 -8.71 42.74
C GLN A 75 -26.40 -7.19 42.48
N LEU A 76 -26.36 -6.37 43.53
CA LEU A 76 -26.32 -4.90 43.42
C LEU A 76 -24.92 -4.32 43.66
N SER A 77 -24.01 -5.03 44.34
CA SER A 77 -22.69 -4.51 44.74
C SER A 77 -21.93 -3.89 43.56
N HIS A 78 -21.98 -4.48 42.39
CA HIS A 78 -21.30 -3.93 41.22
C HIS A 78 -21.87 -2.58 40.81
N ARG A 79 -23.19 -2.44 40.79
CA ARG A 79 -23.90 -1.20 40.43
C ARG A 79 -23.69 -0.12 41.47
N ALA A 80 -23.81 -0.49 42.75
CA ALA A 80 -23.55 0.42 43.85
C ALA A 80 -22.11 0.95 43.83
N ARG A 81 -21.12 0.11 43.59
CA ARG A 81 -19.72 0.53 43.43
C ARG A 81 -19.53 1.47 42.24
N TYR A 82 -20.20 1.18 41.11
CA TYR A 82 -20.14 2.04 39.93
C TYR A 82 -20.66 3.45 40.23
N ALA A 83 -21.76 3.56 40.97
CA ALA A 83 -22.28 4.85 41.43
C ALA A 83 -21.32 5.54 42.42
N LEU A 84 -20.85 4.79 43.42
CA LEU A 84 -19.91 5.33 44.40
C LEU A 84 -18.61 5.84 43.78
N GLU A 85 -18.07 5.10 42.76
CA GLU A 85 -16.85 5.51 42.07
C GLU A 85 -16.98 6.87 41.37
N ALA A 86 -18.19 7.23 40.92
CA ALA A 86 -18.48 8.49 40.24
C ALA A 86 -18.70 9.69 41.18
N ILE A 87 -19.14 9.45 42.41
CA ILE A 87 -19.39 10.52 43.38
C ILE A 87 -18.07 11.12 43.90
N PRO A 88 -17.78 12.42 43.66
CA PRO A 88 -16.51 13.05 44.02
C PRO A 88 -16.44 13.53 45.48
N ASP A 89 -16.88 12.70 46.41
CA ASP A 89 -16.89 13.03 47.84
C ASP A 89 -16.05 12.05 48.66
N LYS A 90 -15.38 12.56 49.70
CA LYS A 90 -14.52 11.77 50.60
C LYS A 90 -15.27 10.72 51.43
N SER A 91 -16.54 10.96 51.72
CA SER A 91 -17.39 9.98 52.45
C SER A 91 -17.49 8.65 51.68
N VAL A 92 -17.33 8.65 50.35
CA VAL A 92 -17.26 7.42 49.57
C VAL A 92 -16.04 6.61 49.95
N ASP A 93 -14.87 7.24 50.06
CA ASP A 93 -13.62 6.59 50.41
C ASP A 93 -13.70 5.99 51.82
N GLU A 94 -14.32 6.69 52.75
CA GLU A 94 -14.57 6.21 54.12
C GLU A 94 -15.52 5.01 54.12
N ALA A 95 -16.61 5.07 53.37
CA ALA A 95 -17.56 3.94 53.24
C ALA A 95 -16.93 2.70 52.60
N LEU A 96 -16.11 2.88 51.54
CA LEU A 96 -15.40 1.77 50.91
C LEU A 96 -14.36 1.16 51.86
N ARG A 97 -13.61 1.97 52.66
CA ARG A 97 -12.69 1.46 53.66
C ARG A 97 -13.39 0.66 54.75
N ALA A 98 -14.53 1.16 55.25
CA ALA A 98 -15.33 0.46 56.25
C ALA A 98 -15.83 -0.91 55.74
N ALA A 99 -16.20 -1.00 54.46
CA ALA A 99 -16.67 -2.25 53.86
C ALA A 99 -15.57 -3.34 53.74
N LEU A 100 -14.30 -2.99 53.81
CA LEU A 100 -13.21 -3.97 53.74
C LEU A 100 -13.25 -5.01 54.88
N GLU A 101 -13.69 -4.61 56.05
CA GLU A 101 -13.69 -5.46 57.27
C GLU A 101 -14.83 -6.47 57.29
N THR A 102 -15.90 -6.23 56.53
CA THR A 102 -17.13 -7.03 56.58
C THR A 102 -17.32 -7.94 55.38
N LEU A 103 -16.60 -7.66 54.30
CA LEU A 103 -16.77 -8.38 53.02
C LEU A 103 -15.71 -9.45 52.82
N ASN A 104 -16.01 -10.45 51.96
CA ASN A 104 -15.07 -11.49 51.57
C ASN A 104 -15.22 -11.85 50.07
N GLY A 105 -14.30 -12.63 49.55
CA GLY A 105 -14.30 -13.17 48.19
C GLY A 105 -14.48 -12.08 47.10
N LYS A 106 -15.45 -12.28 46.19
CA LYS A 106 -15.68 -11.38 45.06
C LYS A 106 -16.15 -9.97 45.49
N LEU A 107 -16.95 -9.86 46.55
CA LEU A 107 -17.40 -8.58 47.06
C LEU A 107 -16.26 -7.75 47.61
N LEU A 108 -15.37 -8.38 48.40
CA LEU A 108 -14.16 -7.74 48.90
C LEU A 108 -13.25 -7.29 47.75
N SER A 109 -12.95 -8.19 46.79
CA SER A 109 -12.16 -7.82 45.60
C SER A 109 -12.77 -6.64 44.84
N GLY A 110 -14.11 -6.59 44.74
CA GLY A 110 -14.82 -5.49 44.14
C GLY A 110 -14.56 -4.15 44.83
N VAL A 111 -14.69 -4.12 46.16
CA VAL A 111 -14.45 -2.91 46.95
C VAL A 111 -12.99 -2.46 46.88
N ILE A 112 -12.04 -3.41 47.00
CA ILE A 112 -10.61 -3.14 46.83
C ILE A 112 -10.35 -2.48 45.46
N SER A 113 -10.99 -3.01 44.36
CA SER A 113 -10.85 -2.41 43.04
C SER A 113 -11.38 -0.97 42.97
N SER A 114 -12.51 -0.68 43.61
CA SER A 114 -13.09 0.67 43.66
C SER A 114 -12.19 1.65 44.42
N ILE A 115 -11.61 1.24 45.55
CA ILE A 115 -10.60 2.02 46.29
C ILE A 115 -9.42 2.35 45.38
N GLY A 116 -8.91 1.37 44.63
CA GLY A 116 -7.80 1.55 43.67
C GLY A 116 -8.17 2.52 42.53
N LYS A 117 -9.38 2.46 41.99
CA LYS A 117 -9.88 3.40 40.98
C LYS A 117 -9.93 4.84 41.49
N ARG A 118 -10.40 5.02 42.73
CA ARG A 118 -10.49 6.32 43.38
C ARG A 118 -9.13 6.85 43.85
N ARG A 119 -8.09 5.99 43.82
CA ARG A 119 -6.73 6.32 44.29
C ARG A 119 -6.68 6.78 45.74
N ASP A 120 -7.46 6.15 46.60
CA ASP A 120 -7.53 6.51 48.01
C ASP A 120 -6.23 6.14 48.74
N SER A 121 -5.38 7.13 48.94
CA SER A 121 -4.09 6.97 49.62
C SER A 121 -4.22 6.62 51.10
N ALA A 122 -5.32 6.99 51.76
CA ALA A 122 -5.57 6.65 53.18
C ALA A 122 -5.89 5.17 53.38
N ALA A 123 -6.26 4.43 52.32
CA ALA A 123 -6.51 2.98 52.38
C ALA A 123 -5.25 2.12 52.28
N VAL A 124 -4.06 2.68 52.03
CA VAL A 124 -2.84 1.93 51.74
C VAL A 124 -2.49 0.96 52.86
N GLU A 125 -2.53 1.39 54.13
CA GLU A 125 -2.20 0.53 55.27
C GLU A 125 -3.21 -0.62 55.43
N LEU A 126 -4.50 -0.34 55.24
CA LEU A 126 -5.56 -1.35 55.29
C LEU A 126 -5.39 -2.38 54.15
N LEU A 127 -5.17 -1.89 52.90
CA LEU A 127 -4.98 -2.73 51.75
C LEU A 127 -3.71 -3.62 51.90
N GLY A 128 -2.64 -3.11 52.53
CA GLY A 128 -1.42 -3.86 52.80
C GLY A 128 -1.67 -5.20 53.50
N LYS A 129 -2.66 -5.27 54.38
CA LYS A 129 -3.03 -6.48 55.14
C LYS A 129 -3.57 -7.60 54.20
N TYR A 130 -4.14 -7.22 53.06
CA TYR A 130 -4.71 -8.18 52.08
C TYR A 130 -3.68 -8.71 51.08
N LEU A 131 -2.45 -8.22 51.06
CA LEU A 131 -1.36 -8.77 50.22
C LEU A 131 -0.94 -10.20 50.64
N GLY A 132 -1.19 -10.58 51.89
CA GLY A 132 -1.02 -11.93 52.39
C GLY A 132 -2.29 -12.78 52.46
N HIS A 133 -3.38 -12.33 51.84
CA HIS A 133 -4.68 -13.03 51.90
C HIS A 133 -4.64 -14.41 51.28
N ARG A 134 -5.40 -15.36 51.86
CA ARG A 134 -5.45 -16.77 51.39
C ARG A 134 -6.04 -16.91 49.96
N ASP A 135 -6.94 -16.02 49.60
CA ASP A 135 -7.53 -15.97 48.26
C ASP A 135 -6.61 -15.14 47.34
N SER A 136 -6.04 -15.81 46.36
CA SER A 136 -5.10 -15.20 45.42
C SER A 136 -5.72 -14.14 44.49
N ASP A 137 -7.04 -14.13 44.29
CA ASP A 137 -7.73 -13.07 43.54
C ASP A 137 -7.82 -11.79 44.39
N VAL A 138 -7.98 -11.90 45.67
CA VAL A 138 -7.89 -10.77 46.59
C VAL A 138 -6.48 -10.17 46.56
N VAL A 139 -5.41 -11.01 46.66
CA VAL A 139 -4.03 -10.57 46.55
C VAL A 139 -3.79 -9.80 45.24
N ARG A 140 -4.21 -10.39 44.12
CA ARG A 140 -4.08 -9.79 42.77
C ARG A 140 -4.76 -8.44 42.70
N THR A 141 -6.02 -8.33 43.15
CA THR A 141 -6.78 -7.10 43.10
C THR A 141 -6.19 -6.03 44.01
N THR A 142 -5.67 -6.45 45.18
CA THR A 142 -4.98 -5.55 46.12
C THR A 142 -3.71 -4.98 45.54
N ALA A 143 -2.86 -5.81 44.94
CA ALA A 143 -1.63 -5.35 44.29
C ALA A 143 -1.90 -4.39 43.15
N ILE A 144 -2.91 -4.67 42.28
CA ILE A 144 -3.34 -3.79 41.21
C ILE A 144 -3.82 -2.44 41.78
N SER A 145 -4.60 -2.48 42.86
CA SER A 145 -5.17 -1.26 43.47
C SER A 145 -4.09 -0.41 44.12
N LEU A 146 -3.17 -0.99 44.86
CA LEU A 146 -2.01 -0.30 45.42
C LEU A 146 -1.13 0.28 44.31
N GLY A 147 -0.92 -0.47 43.23
CA GLY A 147 -0.20 0.03 42.04
C GLY A 147 -0.87 1.26 41.41
N ARG A 148 -2.23 1.28 41.32
CA ARG A 148 -3.02 2.43 40.83
C ARG A 148 -2.99 3.63 41.76
N ILE A 149 -3.02 3.40 43.08
CA ILE A 149 -2.86 4.45 44.08
C ILE A 149 -1.51 5.14 43.87
N GLY A 150 -0.43 4.38 43.61
CA GLY A 150 0.83 4.91 43.12
C GLY A 150 1.52 5.86 44.07
N THR A 151 1.53 5.57 45.40
CA THR A 151 2.26 6.32 46.42
C THR A 151 3.48 5.55 46.89
N VAL A 152 4.45 6.25 47.47
CA VAL A 152 5.65 5.64 48.10
C VAL A 152 5.25 4.61 49.16
N ALA A 153 4.25 4.92 49.97
CA ALA A 153 3.71 4.02 50.98
C ALA A 153 3.16 2.71 50.38
N ALA A 154 2.41 2.81 49.25
CA ALA A 154 1.88 1.66 48.53
C ALA A 154 3.02 0.77 47.98
N GLY A 155 4.05 1.40 47.40
CA GLY A 155 5.25 0.70 46.94
C GLY A 155 5.96 -0.04 48.06
N LYS A 156 6.17 0.60 49.20
CA LYS A 156 6.78 0.02 50.38
C LYS A 156 5.99 -1.18 50.92
N ALA A 157 4.67 -1.03 51.07
CA ALA A 157 3.81 -2.12 51.54
C ALA A 157 3.87 -3.36 50.61
N MET A 158 3.90 -3.15 49.30
CA MET A 158 4.07 -4.25 48.34
C MET A 158 5.45 -4.86 48.35
N LEU A 159 6.55 -4.08 48.51
CA LEU A 159 7.91 -4.60 48.62
C LEU A 159 8.09 -5.43 49.88
N ASP A 160 7.50 -5.02 51.01
CA ASP A 160 7.55 -5.79 52.24
C ASP A 160 6.76 -7.10 52.11
N ALA A 161 5.58 -7.07 51.51
CA ALA A 161 4.78 -8.28 51.28
C ALA A 161 5.45 -9.25 50.26
N LEU A 162 6.23 -8.74 49.31
CA LEU A 162 6.93 -9.55 48.33
C LEU A 162 7.95 -10.50 48.95
N LYS A 163 8.58 -10.15 50.08
CA LYS A 163 9.56 -10.95 50.78
C LYS A 163 9.01 -12.31 51.25
N ASP A 164 7.71 -12.33 51.59
CA ASP A 164 7.02 -13.52 52.11
C ASP A 164 6.11 -14.16 51.07
N ALA A 165 6.01 -13.57 49.89
CA ALA A 165 5.13 -14.04 48.80
C ALA A 165 5.59 -15.39 48.23
N LYS A 166 4.66 -16.28 47.91
CA LYS A 166 4.94 -17.60 47.34
C LYS A 166 4.11 -17.85 46.08
N GLY A 167 4.64 -18.67 45.18
CA GLY A 167 3.96 -19.10 43.99
C GLY A 167 3.54 -17.90 43.08
N ASP A 168 2.34 -17.96 42.57
CA ASP A 168 1.82 -16.92 41.65
C ASP A 168 1.68 -15.53 42.30
N ASN A 169 1.59 -15.44 43.62
CA ASN A 169 1.47 -14.15 44.30
C ASN A 169 2.71 -13.28 44.11
N ILE A 170 3.89 -13.88 43.90
CA ILE A 170 5.11 -13.13 43.52
C ILE A 170 4.82 -12.29 42.25
N SER A 171 4.35 -12.92 41.18
CA SER A 171 4.07 -12.22 39.92
C SER A 171 2.99 -11.15 40.10
N ARG A 172 1.93 -11.45 40.86
CA ARG A 172 0.82 -10.49 41.13
C ARG A 172 1.29 -9.24 41.85
N ILE A 173 2.14 -9.41 42.89
CA ILE A 173 2.68 -8.27 43.63
C ILE A 173 3.67 -7.48 42.77
N CYS A 174 4.51 -8.18 41.99
CA CYS A 174 5.45 -7.53 41.07
C CYS A 174 4.72 -6.66 40.01
N ASP A 175 3.62 -7.14 39.45
CA ASP A 175 2.81 -6.35 38.50
C ASP A 175 2.27 -5.06 39.15
N GLY A 176 1.83 -5.15 40.41
CA GLY A 176 1.43 -3.97 41.19
C GLY A 176 2.59 -3.00 41.40
N LEU A 177 3.79 -3.52 41.77
CA LEU A 177 4.98 -2.72 41.95
C LEU A 177 5.46 -2.03 40.68
N LEU A 178 5.47 -2.75 39.56
CA LEU A 178 5.79 -2.17 38.24
C LEU A 178 4.83 -1.02 37.89
N THR A 179 3.54 -1.19 38.17
CA THR A 179 2.53 -0.14 37.97
C THR A 179 2.76 1.04 38.92
N CYS A 180 3.07 0.78 40.18
CA CYS A 180 3.35 1.81 41.19
C CYS A 180 4.57 2.65 40.80
N GLY A 181 5.68 1.98 40.41
CA GLY A 181 6.88 2.66 39.93
C GLY A 181 6.62 3.54 38.72
N ALA A 182 5.84 3.03 37.74
CA ALA A 182 5.46 3.82 36.56
C ALA A 182 4.62 5.06 36.93
N ASN A 183 3.67 4.94 37.87
CA ASN A 183 2.87 6.05 38.35
C ASN A 183 3.70 7.10 39.10
N LEU A 184 4.65 6.67 39.94
CA LEU A 184 5.56 7.59 40.62
C LEU A 184 6.47 8.33 39.64
N ALA A 185 7.01 7.63 38.63
CA ALA A 185 7.81 8.26 37.59
C ALA A 185 6.99 9.29 36.78
N ALA A 186 5.75 8.96 36.44
CA ALA A 186 4.83 9.88 35.76
C ALA A 186 4.47 11.13 36.61
N GLN A 187 4.53 11.01 37.94
CA GLN A 187 4.35 12.13 38.88
C GLN A 187 5.65 12.95 39.10
N GLY A 188 6.73 12.62 38.37
CA GLY A 188 8.04 13.27 38.53
C GLY A 188 8.87 12.76 39.71
N GLN A 189 8.42 11.73 40.42
CA GLN A 189 9.11 11.12 41.58
C GLN A 189 10.04 9.99 41.13
N SER A 190 10.96 10.27 40.18
CA SER A 190 11.82 9.27 39.54
C SER A 190 12.73 8.55 40.54
N GLY A 191 13.22 9.24 41.59
CA GLY A 191 14.02 8.62 42.65
C GLY A 191 13.26 7.56 43.44
N GLU A 192 12.01 7.83 43.81
CA GLU A 192 11.14 6.88 44.50
C GLU A 192 10.72 5.71 43.61
N ALA A 193 10.44 5.99 42.35
CA ALA A 193 10.19 4.95 41.35
C ALA A 193 11.38 4.02 41.19
N LYS A 194 12.61 4.59 41.17
CA LYS A 194 13.84 3.82 41.10
C LYS A 194 13.99 2.90 42.31
N ASN A 195 13.72 3.38 43.52
CA ASN A 195 13.76 2.58 44.73
C ASN A 195 12.86 1.33 44.64
N ILE A 196 11.69 1.46 44.03
CA ILE A 196 10.81 0.31 43.77
C ILE A 196 11.45 -0.68 42.79
N TYR A 197 12.00 -0.20 41.68
CA TYR A 197 12.64 -1.08 40.68
C TYR A 197 13.88 -1.75 41.25
N ASP A 198 14.72 -1.06 42.01
CA ASP A 198 15.87 -1.62 42.69
C ASP A 198 15.45 -2.68 43.72
N GLY A 199 14.37 -2.42 44.48
CA GLY A 199 13.77 -3.37 45.40
C GLY A 199 13.27 -4.65 44.72
N LEU A 200 12.70 -4.52 43.51
CA LEU A 200 12.35 -5.67 42.66
C LEU A 200 13.59 -6.43 42.19
N LEU A 201 14.62 -5.73 41.71
CA LEU A 201 15.84 -6.32 41.18
C LEU A 201 16.69 -7.03 42.28
N ALA A 202 16.50 -6.68 43.54
CA ALA A 202 17.09 -7.37 44.68
C ALA A 202 16.47 -8.76 44.95
N GLN A 203 15.34 -9.09 44.31
CA GLN A 203 14.66 -10.37 44.45
C GLN A 203 15.04 -11.34 43.32
N ASN A 204 14.92 -12.64 43.58
CA ASN A 204 15.08 -13.67 42.55
C ASN A 204 13.78 -13.77 41.71
N LEU A 205 13.67 -12.93 40.69
CA LEU A 205 12.45 -12.81 39.87
C LEU A 205 12.52 -13.66 38.60
N PRO A 206 11.36 -14.11 38.09
CA PRO A 206 11.25 -14.59 36.72
C PRO A 206 11.82 -13.58 35.71
N VAL A 207 12.51 -14.08 34.68
CA VAL A 207 13.26 -13.26 33.69
C VAL A 207 12.42 -12.10 33.12
N ARG A 208 11.13 -12.34 32.83
CA ARG A 208 10.23 -11.32 32.28
C ARG A 208 9.99 -10.15 33.24
N LEU A 209 9.85 -10.44 34.52
CA LEU A 209 9.67 -9.42 35.58
C LEU A 209 10.97 -8.66 35.82
N ARG A 210 12.11 -9.38 35.84
CA ARG A 210 13.44 -8.78 35.91
C ARG A 210 13.70 -7.82 34.76
N ALA A 211 13.37 -8.22 33.53
CA ALA A 211 13.49 -7.35 32.35
C ALA A 211 12.61 -6.09 32.45
N ALA A 212 11.37 -6.22 32.96
CA ALA A 212 10.46 -5.08 33.16
C ALA A 212 10.99 -4.12 34.26
N ALA A 213 11.52 -4.65 35.36
CA ALA A 213 12.12 -3.85 36.44
C ALA A 213 13.39 -3.12 35.94
N LEU A 214 14.27 -3.80 35.18
CA LEU A 214 15.44 -3.19 34.55
C LEU A 214 15.05 -2.03 33.63
N ARG A 215 14.00 -2.21 32.79
CA ARG A 215 13.47 -1.12 31.97
C ARG A 215 13.07 0.09 32.81
N GLY A 216 12.30 -0.14 33.87
CA GLY A 216 11.87 0.92 34.76
C GLY A 216 13.07 1.64 35.43
N ALA A 217 14.04 0.90 35.92
CA ALA A 217 15.25 1.45 36.56
C ALA A 217 16.07 2.31 35.56
N VAL A 218 16.26 1.83 34.33
CA VAL A 218 16.96 2.61 33.27
C VAL A 218 16.26 3.92 32.98
N LEU A 219 14.95 3.92 32.87
CA LEU A 219 14.17 5.11 32.53
C LEU A 219 14.11 6.15 33.67
N CYS A 220 14.28 5.71 34.92
CA CYS A 220 14.21 6.59 36.08
C CYS A 220 15.55 7.24 36.46
N ASP A 221 16.67 6.67 36.02
CA ASP A 221 18.02 7.16 36.41
C ASP A 221 18.89 7.30 35.15
N ARG A 222 19.04 8.54 34.68
CA ARG A 222 19.82 8.79 33.46
C ARG A 222 21.28 8.35 33.57
N SER A 223 21.93 8.61 34.67
CA SER A 223 23.37 8.32 34.86
C SER A 223 23.65 6.83 35.09
N GLY A 224 22.94 6.22 36.07
CA GLY A 224 23.04 4.79 36.36
C GLY A 224 22.40 3.93 35.26
N GLY A 225 21.37 4.45 34.60
CA GLY A 225 20.64 3.78 33.53
C GLY A 225 21.52 3.38 32.37
N MET A 226 22.50 4.21 31.98
CA MET A 226 23.45 3.84 30.90
C MET A 226 24.33 2.64 31.26
N LYS A 227 24.70 2.47 32.56
CA LYS A 227 25.42 1.29 33.03
C LYS A 227 24.52 0.05 32.99
N LEU A 228 23.28 0.20 33.45
CA LEU A 228 22.28 -0.88 33.38
C LEU A 228 22.00 -1.29 31.94
N LEU A 229 21.84 -0.33 31.05
CA LEU A 229 21.61 -0.58 29.63
C LEU A 229 22.75 -1.41 29.00
N ARG A 230 24.00 -1.06 29.30
CA ARG A 230 25.17 -1.88 28.89
C ARG A 230 25.08 -3.30 29.41
N SER A 231 24.79 -3.47 30.71
CA SER A 231 24.67 -4.82 31.29
C SER A 231 23.53 -5.63 30.66
N MET A 232 22.40 -4.99 30.32
CA MET A 232 21.27 -5.64 29.66
C MET A 232 21.59 -6.09 28.23
N LEU A 233 22.43 -5.36 27.50
CA LEU A 233 22.89 -5.74 26.15
C LEU A 233 23.74 -7.02 26.18
N HIS A 234 24.47 -7.24 27.26
CA HIS A 234 25.32 -8.42 27.49
C HIS A 234 24.67 -9.52 28.35
N ASP A 235 23.42 -9.33 28.79
CA ASP A 235 22.73 -10.31 29.63
C ASP A 235 22.53 -11.64 28.88
N ASN A 236 22.74 -12.78 29.54
CA ASN A 236 22.60 -14.10 28.93
C ASN A 236 21.17 -14.38 28.45
N GLU A 237 20.18 -13.78 29.09
CA GLU A 237 18.79 -13.94 28.75
C GLU A 237 18.37 -13.03 27.57
N PHE A 238 17.98 -13.63 26.45
CA PHE A 238 17.58 -12.90 25.26
C PHE A 238 16.39 -11.93 25.51
N CYS A 239 15.53 -12.27 26.46
CA CYS A 239 14.41 -11.40 26.86
C CYS A 239 14.91 -10.08 27.47
N VAL A 240 16.02 -10.10 28.26
CA VAL A 240 16.63 -8.89 28.83
C VAL A 240 17.31 -8.06 27.73
N PHE A 241 18.04 -8.72 26.83
CA PHE A 241 18.64 -8.06 25.67
C PHE A 241 17.58 -7.36 24.80
N THR A 242 16.48 -8.03 24.47
CA THR A 242 15.40 -7.41 23.67
C THR A 242 14.73 -6.26 24.39
N MET A 243 14.64 -6.34 25.73
CA MET A 243 14.15 -5.22 26.54
C MET A 243 15.12 -4.04 26.49
N ALA A 244 16.44 -4.26 26.48
CA ALA A 244 17.43 -3.20 26.30
C ALA A 244 17.17 -2.44 24.97
N LEU A 245 16.99 -3.16 23.87
CA LEU A 245 16.67 -2.53 22.57
C LEU A 245 15.37 -1.72 22.62
N ARG A 246 14.35 -2.25 23.29
CA ARG A 246 13.09 -1.53 23.46
C ARG A 246 13.27 -0.23 24.25
N VAL A 247 14.03 -0.28 25.34
CA VAL A 247 14.35 0.92 26.13
C VAL A 247 15.08 1.97 25.29
N THR A 248 16.00 1.55 24.43
CA THR A 248 16.71 2.48 23.55
C THR A 248 15.79 3.20 22.56
N ALA A 249 14.68 2.57 22.15
CA ALA A 249 13.67 3.22 21.30
C ALA A 249 12.85 4.28 22.06
N GLU A 250 12.68 4.12 23.37
CA GLU A 250 11.94 5.05 24.23
C GLU A 250 12.80 6.29 24.62
N MET A 251 14.13 6.10 24.68
CA MET A 251 15.08 7.15 25.06
C MET A 251 15.66 7.81 23.81
N LYS A 252 15.38 9.10 23.61
CA LYS A 252 15.87 9.87 22.44
C LYS A 252 17.25 10.50 22.66
N ASP A 253 17.84 10.30 23.81
CA ASP A 253 19.12 10.90 24.17
C ASP A 253 20.27 10.34 23.32
N LYS A 254 21.24 11.22 22.97
CA LYS A 254 22.42 10.87 22.19
C LYS A 254 23.30 9.83 22.93
N ASP A 255 23.40 9.93 24.24
CA ASP A 255 24.20 9.02 25.08
C ASP A 255 23.81 7.54 24.88
N VAL A 256 22.54 7.29 24.52
CA VAL A 256 22.05 5.94 24.19
C VAL A 256 22.64 5.43 22.88
N THR A 257 22.75 6.28 21.87
CA THR A 257 23.42 5.93 20.61
C THR A 257 24.89 5.62 20.85
N ASP A 258 25.57 6.44 21.67
CA ASP A 258 26.99 6.22 22.02
C ASP A 258 27.19 4.87 22.76
N VAL A 259 26.26 4.48 23.63
CA VAL A 259 26.28 3.15 24.27
C VAL A 259 26.16 2.05 23.21
N LEU A 260 25.17 2.09 22.31
CA LEU A 260 24.99 1.07 21.29
C LEU A 260 26.20 0.97 20.36
N VAL A 261 26.74 2.12 19.92
CA VAL A 261 27.93 2.21 19.07
C VAL A 261 29.16 1.59 19.76
N SER A 262 29.35 1.87 21.05
CA SER A 262 30.51 1.34 21.81
C SER A 262 30.41 -0.14 22.14
N GLU A 263 29.21 -0.71 22.19
CA GLU A 263 28.99 -2.08 22.62
C GLU A 263 28.76 -3.08 21.46
N VAL A 264 28.24 -2.66 20.30
CA VAL A 264 27.83 -3.58 19.23
C VAL A 264 28.95 -4.54 18.78
N GLY A 265 30.19 -4.07 18.68
CA GLY A 265 31.34 -4.90 18.30
C GLY A 265 31.81 -5.90 19.37
N LYS A 266 31.24 -5.83 20.58
CA LYS A 266 31.57 -6.72 21.72
C LYS A 266 30.47 -7.76 21.98
N LEU A 267 29.37 -7.65 21.23
CA LEU A 267 28.20 -8.53 21.41
C LEU A 267 28.38 -9.87 20.70
N ALA A 268 27.62 -10.85 21.15
CA ALA A 268 27.52 -12.13 20.47
C ALA A 268 26.95 -11.94 19.04
N PRO A 269 27.33 -12.78 18.05
CA PRO A 269 26.97 -12.57 16.65
C PRO A 269 25.46 -12.44 16.38
N ASP A 270 24.63 -13.18 17.11
CA ASP A 270 23.16 -13.15 17.00
C ASP A 270 22.54 -11.83 17.49
N ARG A 271 23.29 -11.00 18.20
CA ARG A 271 22.85 -9.71 18.76
C ARG A 271 23.27 -8.51 17.92
N VAL A 272 24.23 -8.68 17.02
CA VAL A 272 24.79 -7.58 16.22
C VAL A 272 23.72 -6.98 15.30
N ILE A 273 23.03 -7.80 14.50
CA ILE A 273 22.01 -7.34 13.54
C ILE A 273 20.87 -6.58 14.24
N PRO A 274 20.26 -7.08 15.34
CA PRO A 274 19.23 -6.32 16.07
C PRO A 274 19.71 -4.95 16.56
N VAL A 275 20.98 -4.83 17.01
CA VAL A 275 21.53 -3.54 17.44
C VAL A 275 21.75 -2.61 16.26
N VAL A 276 22.33 -3.09 15.15
CA VAL A 276 22.52 -2.34 13.91
C VAL A 276 21.19 -1.77 13.41
N LYS A 277 20.16 -2.61 13.37
CA LYS A 277 18.80 -2.19 13.02
C LYS A 277 18.25 -1.11 13.95
N THR A 278 18.46 -1.28 15.25
CA THR A 278 18.03 -0.28 16.26
C THR A 278 18.73 1.06 16.05
N LEU A 279 20.03 1.06 15.69
CA LEU A 279 20.77 2.29 15.34
C LEU A 279 20.16 3.00 14.12
N GLY A 280 19.76 2.26 13.08
CA GLY A 280 19.05 2.80 11.93
C GLY A 280 17.72 3.45 12.32
N GLN A 281 16.88 2.73 13.06
CA GLN A 281 15.56 3.19 13.52
C GLN A 281 15.62 4.43 14.44
N ARG A 282 16.72 4.59 15.19
CA ARG A 282 16.94 5.79 16.02
C ARG A 282 17.17 7.04 15.17
N GLY A 283 17.69 6.90 13.96
CA GLY A 283 17.93 8.03 13.05
C GLY A 283 19.05 8.98 13.49
N ASP A 284 19.87 8.59 14.46
CA ASP A 284 20.95 9.44 14.96
C ASP A 284 22.20 9.33 14.07
N LYS A 285 22.60 10.45 13.49
CA LYS A 285 23.76 10.54 12.59
C LYS A 285 25.09 10.11 13.25
N ALA A 286 25.18 10.13 14.58
CA ALA A 286 26.36 9.66 15.31
C ALA A 286 26.67 8.18 15.03
N ALA A 287 25.66 7.38 14.62
CA ALA A 287 25.85 5.97 14.27
C ALA A 287 26.43 5.77 12.85
N VAL A 288 26.34 6.75 11.95
CA VAL A 288 26.71 6.58 10.53
C VAL A 288 28.15 6.11 10.32
N PRO A 289 29.18 6.64 10.99
CA PRO A 289 30.56 6.17 10.79
C PRO A 289 30.73 4.68 11.07
N LEU A 290 30.16 4.18 12.20
CA LEU A 290 30.20 2.76 12.54
C LEU A 290 29.40 1.90 11.53
N LEU A 291 28.21 2.34 11.15
CA LEU A 291 27.39 1.62 10.19
C LEU A 291 28.07 1.49 8.83
N LEU A 292 28.78 2.52 8.37
CA LEU A 292 29.59 2.48 7.16
C LEU A 292 30.80 1.54 7.27
N GLU A 293 31.45 1.51 8.42
CA GLU A 293 32.50 0.52 8.71
C GLU A 293 31.95 -0.91 8.63
N MET A 294 30.81 -1.16 9.28
CA MET A 294 30.16 -2.47 9.25
C MET A 294 29.64 -2.84 7.85
N ALA A 295 29.18 -1.88 7.07
CA ALA A 295 28.78 -2.10 5.67
C ALA A 295 29.96 -2.52 4.78
N ASN A 296 31.16 -2.05 5.07
CA ASN A 296 32.37 -2.43 4.33
C ASN A 296 32.94 -3.79 4.76
N ASN A 297 33.07 -4.01 6.06
CA ASN A 297 33.92 -5.05 6.63
C ASN A 297 33.16 -6.19 7.34
N GLY A 298 31.84 -6.08 7.53
CA GLY A 298 31.04 -7.06 8.26
C GLY A 298 30.77 -8.35 7.47
N GLU A 299 30.21 -9.33 8.17
CA GLU A 299 29.58 -10.50 7.55
C GLU A 299 28.42 -10.05 6.64
N LYS A 300 28.09 -10.85 5.62
CA LYS A 300 27.11 -10.47 4.57
C LYS A 300 25.81 -9.88 5.12
N ASP A 301 25.21 -10.52 6.11
CA ASP A 301 23.91 -10.11 6.63
C ASP A 301 24.03 -8.84 7.49
N VAL A 302 25.14 -8.68 8.21
CA VAL A 302 25.48 -7.46 8.95
C VAL A 302 25.69 -6.28 7.97
N ARG A 303 26.41 -6.53 6.85
CA ARG A 303 26.64 -5.51 5.81
C ARG A 303 25.32 -5.02 5.22
N LEU A 304 24.41 -5.95 4.90
CA LEU A 304 23.09 -5.64 4.35
C LEU A 304 22.26 -4.78 5.32
N GLU A 305 22.20 -5.17 6.59
CA GLU A 305 21.48 -4.42 7.61
C GLU A 305 22.11 -3.04 7.85
N ALA A 306 23.44 -2.95 7.87
CA ALA A 306 24.14 -1.68 8.03
C ALA A 306 23.87 -0.71 6.88
N ILE A 307 23.85 -1.19 5.63
CA ILE A 307 23.50 -0.39 4.46
C ILE A 307 22.06 0.13 4.58
N GLN A 308 21.13 -0.75 4.97
CA GLN A 308 19.72 -0.36 5.16
C GLN A 308 19.58 0.68 6.28
N SER A 309 20.25 0.48 7.41
CA SER A 309 20.25 1.39 8.55
C SER A 309 20.82 2.77 8.19
N VAL A 310 21.87 2.84 7.36
CA VAL A 310 22.38 4.09 6.80
C VAL A 310 21.31 4.80 5.96
N GLY A 311 20.55 4.05 5.16
CA GLY A 311 19.43 4.59 4.38
C GLY A 311 18.31 5.15 5.26
N GLU A 312 17.99 4.47 6.37
CA GLU A 312 16.98 4.92 7.34
C GLU A 312 17.39 6.23 8.03
N ILE A 313 18.68 6.38 8.36
CA ILE A 313 19.21 7.62 8.95
C ILE A 313 19.17 8.78 7.94
N GLY A 314 19.40 8.52 6.68
CA GLY A 314 19.25 9.50 5.62
C GLY A 314 20.40 10.52 5.54
N ASP A 315 21.62 10.17 5.95
CA ASP A 315 22.75 11.08 5.94
C ASP A 315 23.56 11.00 4.63
N ALA A 316 23.67 12.13 3.93
CA ALA A 316 24.39 12.23 2.65
C ALA A 316 25.91 11.98 2.77
N SER A 317 26.49 12.02 3.98
CA SER A 317 27.89 11.65 4.20
C SER A 317 28.22 10.20 3.82
N ALA A 318 27.18 9.35 3.72
CA ALA A 318 27.31 7.96 3.28
C ALA A 318 27.57 7.79 1.78
N VAL A 319 27.30 8.80 0.96
CA VAL A 319 27.37 8.72 -0.51
C VAL A 319 28.68 8.15 -1.05
N PRO A 320 29.88 8.59 -0.61
CA PRO A 320 31.13 8.03 -1.14
C PRO A 320 31.27 6.54 -0.92
N VAL A 321 30.86 6.04 0.25
CA VAL A 321 30.92 4.61 0.59
C VAL A 321 29.89 3.81 -0.20
N LEU A 322 28.67 4.34 -0.32
CA LEU A 322 27.60 3.68 -1.11
C LEU A 322 28.01 3.51 -2.58
N VAL A 323 28.68 4.50 -3.18
CA VAL A 323 29.20 4.41 -4.55
C VAL A 323 30.22 3.27 -4.70
N VAL A 324 31.08 3.06 -3.70
CA VAL A 324 32.01 1.93 -3.67
C VAL A 324 31.26 0.61 -3.51
N LEU A 325 30.33 0.53 -2.56
CA LEU A 325 29.55 -0.68 -2.29
C LEU A 325 28.66 -1.08 -3.47
N MET A 326 28.22 -0.16 -4.31
CA MET A 326 27.50 -0.47 -5.55
C MET A 326 28.34 -1.32 -6.53
N GLN A 327 29.66 -1.35 -6.40
CA GLN A 327 30.57 -2.13 -7.20
C GLN A 327 31.04 -3.42 -6.47
N ASP A 328 30.42 -3.77 -5.34
CA ASP A 328 30.77 -4.95 -4.56
C ASP A 328 30.60 -6.24 -5.40
N LYS A 329 31.49 -7.20 -5.16
CA LYS A 329 31.45 -8.53 -5.81
C LYS A 329 30.18 -9.29 -5.46
N ASN A 330 29.58 -9.00 -4.32
CA ASN A 330 28.30 -9.57 -3.92
C ASN A 330 27.16 -8.68 -4.44
N ASP A 331 26.43 -9.21 -5.41
CA ASP A 331 25.32 -8.49 -6.05
C ASP A 331 24.24 -8.00 -5.07
N ALA A 332 24.00 -8.71 -3.97
CA ALA A 332 23.02 -8.26 -2.98
C ALA A 332 23.47 -6.97 -2.29
N ILE A 333 24.76 -6.87 -1.95
CA ILE A 333 25.37 -5.66 -1.37
C ILE A 333 25.28 -4.51 -2.39
N GLY A 334 25.70 -4.77 -3.64
CA GLY A 334 25.64 -3.76 -4.69
C GLY A 334 24.23 -3.23 -4.95
N ARG A 335 23.22 -4.09 -4.94
CA ARG A 335 21.81 -3.70 -5.08
C ARG A 335 21.29 -2.94 -3.86
N ALA A 336 21.62 -3.38 -2.65
CA ALA A 336 21.23 -2.68 -1.43
C ALA A 336 21.78 -1.24 -1.41
N ALA A 337 23.06 -1.07 -1.72
CA ALA A 337 23.69 0.25 -1.83
C ALA A 337 23.03 1.12 -2.90
N ALA A 338 22.70 0.56 -4.07
CA ALA A 338 21.99 1.28 -5.13
C ALA A 338 20.58 1.72 -4.69
N THR A 339 19.86 0.84 -3.99
CA THR A 339 18.52 1.15 -3.46
C THR A 339 18.57 2.28 -2.44
N VAL A 340 19.54 2.25 -1.53
CA VAL A 340 19.74 3.34 -0.56
C VAL A 340 20.09 4.63 -1.29
N MET A 341 21.02 4.60 -2.24
CA MET A 341 21.42 5.77 -3.03
C MET A 341 20.26 6.40 -3.80
N ALA A 342 19.35 5.57 -4.32
CA ALA A 342 18.15 6.03 -5.01
C ALA A 342 17.17 6.78 -4.10
N ASN A 343 17.10 6.41 -2.81
CA ASN A 343 16.14 6.97 -1.85
C ASN A 343 16.75 8.02 -0.89
N LEU A 344 18.07 8.09 -0.80
CA LEU A 344 18.75 9.00 0.12
C LEU A 344 18.42 10.46 -0.24
N PRO A 345 17.98 11.29 0.71
CA PRO A 345 17.63 12.69 0.40
C PRO A 345 18.87 13.59 0.25
N GLY A 346 18.70 14.67 -0.44
CA GLY A 346 19.67 15.78 -0.48
C GLY A 346 20.26 16.05 -1.86
N PRO A 347 20.61 17.32 -2.13
CA PRO A 347 21.20 17.75 -3.39
C PRO A 347 22.63 17.23 -3.59
N GLU A 348 23.34 16.87 -2.52
CA GLU A 348 24.68 16.28 -2.54
C GLU A 348 24.64 14.88 -3.19
N VAL A 349 23.55 14.12 -2.94
CA VAL A 349 23.31 12.82 -3.58
C VAL A 349 23.13 13.00 -5.09
N ASP A 350 22.31 13.97 -5.49
CA ASP A 350 22.07 14.27 -6.90
C ASP A 350 23.36 14.70 -7.61
N ALA A 351 24.20 15.52 -6.95
CA ALA A 351 25.50 15.91 -7.49
C ALA A 351 26.44 14.71 -7.67
N ALA A 352 26.45 13.78 -6.71
CA ALA A 352 27.23 12.55 -6.81
C ALA A 352 26.73 11.64 -7.93
N VAL A 353 25.41 11.50 -8.10
CA VAL A 353 24.81 10.75 -9.22
C VAL A 353 25.28 11.36 -10.55
N VAL A 354 25.14 12.66 -10.74
CA VAL A 354 25.58 13.35 -11.99
C VAL A 354 27.05 13.11 -12.26
N LYS A 355 27.92 13.26 -11.25
CA LYS A 355 29.36 13.01 -11.38
C LYS A 355 29.65 11.55 -11.78
N ALA A 356 28.94 10.59 -11.20
CA ALA A 356 29.18 9.18 -11.45
C ALA A 356 28.60 8.67 -12.78
N LEU A 357 27.73 9.43 -13.45
CA LEU A 357 27.33 9.17 -14.85
C LEU A 357 28.53 9.22 -15.81
N GLU A 358 29.59 9.92 -15.48
CA GLU A 358 30.82 10.02 -16.26
C GLU A 358 31.92 9.04 -15.80
N SER A 359 31.58 8.08 -14.94
CA SER A 359 32.53 7.06 -14.47
C SER A 359 33.13 6.26 -15.62
N PRO A 360 34.42 5.91 -15.57
CA PRO A 360 35.04 5.02 -16.55
C PRO A 360 34.48 3.58 -16.50
N VAL A 361 33.83 3.19 -15.40
CA VAL A 361 33.27 1.84 -15.19
C VAL A 361 31.84 1.74 -15.74
N PRO A 362 31.58 0.98 -16.85
CA PRO A 362 30.26 0.91 -17.47
C PRO A 362 29.18 0.43 -16.52
N ALA A 363 29.46 -0.57 -15.68
CA ALA A 363 28.51 -1.10 -14.71
C ALA A 363 28.05 -0.05 -13.68
N LEU A 364 28.94 0.85 -13.27
CA LEU A 364 28.59 1.96 -12.38
C LEU A 364 27.76 3.01 -13.11
N ARG A 365 28.12 3.36 -14.37
CA ARG A 365 27.31 4.28 -15.19
C ARG A 365 25.88 3.77 -15.34
N LEU A 366 25.68 2.47 -15.64
CA LEU A 366 24.34 1.88 -15.76
C LEU A 366 23.51 2.10 -14.49
N LYS A 367 24.05 1.75 -13.33
CA LYS A 367 23.35 1.94 -12.05
C LYS A 367 23.03 3.41 -11.79
N MET A 368 23.97 4.32 -12.09
CA MET A 368 23.77 5.75 -11.88
C MET A 368 22.75 6.37 -12.85
N ILE A 369 22.66 5.86 -14.06
CA ILE A 369 21.62 6.24 -15.03
C ILE A 369 20.23 5.86 -14.51
N GLU A 370 20.08 4.64 -13.99
CA GLU A 370 18.81 4.17 -13.39
C GLU A 370 18.43 5.03 -12.18
N ILE A 371 19.40 5.31 -11.28
CA ILE A 371 19.19 6.15 -10.11
C ILE A 371 18.83 7.59 -10.53
N ALA A 372 19.47 8.15 -11.55
CA ALA A 372 19.16 9.49 -12.07
C ALA A 372 17.71 9.57 -12.55
N GLY A 373 17.21 8.55 -13.25
CA GLY A 373 15.82 8.44 -13.69
C GLY A 373 14.84 8.30 -12.52
N GLN A 374 15.09 7.37 -11.60
CA GLN A 374 14.25 7.11 -10.42
C GLN A 374 14.11 8.38 -9.53
N ARG A 375 15.21 9.07 -9.30
CA ARG A 375 15.25 10.30 -8.52
C ARG A 375 14.78 11.53 -9.29
N ARG A 376 14.61 11.44 -10.60
CA ARG A 376 14.31 12.54 -11.51
C ARG A 376 15.31 13.70 -11.38
N VAL A 377 16.59 13.39 -11.40
CA VAL A 377 17.67 14.38 -11.24
C VAL A 377 17.75 15.27 -12.48
N GLY A 378 17.07 16.41 -12.47
CA GLY A 378 16.99 17.32 -13.63
C GLY A 378 18.37 17.76 -14.18
N ARG A 379 19.36 17.92 -13.29
CA ARG A 379 20.75 18.25 -13.67
C ARG A 379 21.46 17.12 -14.41
N ALA A 380 20.95 15.88 -14.39
CA ALA A 380 21.49 14.75 -15.14
C ALA A 380 21.13 14.80 -16.63
N MET A 381 20.08 15.52 -17.03
CA MET A 381 19.55 15.55 -18.40
C MET A 381 20.64 15.84 -19.47
N PRO A 382 21.49 16.87 -19.34
CA PRO A 382 22.54 17.13 -20.33
C PRO A 382 23.59 16.01 -20.41
N VAL A 383 23.87 15.34 -19.26
CA VAL A 383 24.83 14.23 -19.21
C VAL A 383 24.22 13.00 -19.86
N LEU A 384 22.95 12.67 -19.52
CA LEU A 384 22.23 11.56 -20.13
C LEU A 384 22.16 11.69 -21.66
N LEU A 385 21.90 12.90 -22.15
CA LEU A 385 21.89 13.18 -23.59
C LEU A 385 23.24 12.84 -24.24
N ARG A 386 24.38 13.26 -23.65
CA ARG A 386 25.72 12.88 -24.15
C ARG A 386 25.95 11.36 -24.04
N THR A 387 25.46 10.74 -22.97
CA THR A 387 25.64 9.31 -22.72
C THR A 387 24.84 8.43 -23.69
N MET A 388 23.83 8.99 -24.38
CA MET A 388 23.15 8.31 -25.50
C MET A 388 24.08 8.02 -26.70
N SER A 389 25.30 8.57 -26.72
CA SER A 389 26.35 8.26 -27.68
C SER A 389 27.51 7.46 -27.07
N ASP A 390 27.33 6.78 -25.94
CA ASP A 390 28.34 5.97 -25.27
C ASP A 390 28.78 4.79 -26.17
N LYS A 391 30.01 4.31 -25.98
CA LYS A 391 30.54 3.15 -26.71
C LYS A 391 29.75 1.86 -26.40
N ASP A 392 29.30 1.73 -25.16
CA ASP A 392 28.52 0.58 -24.68
C ASP A 392 27.03 0.74 -25.01
N MET A 393 26.48 -0.20 -25.77
CA MET A 393 25.08 -0.18 -26.18
C MET A 393 24.10 -0.25 -25.00
N ALA A 394 24.45 -0.99 -23.94
CA ALA A 394 23.60 -1.07 -22.74
C ALA A 394 23.52 0.28 -22.04
N VAL A 395 24.64 0.99 -21.97
CA VAL A 395 24.72 2.36 -21.41
C VAL A 395 23.91 3.34 -22.26
N ARG A 396 24.06 3.31 -23.60
CA ARG A 396 23.24 4.17 -24.51
C ARG A 396 21.75 3.93 -24.31
N THR A 397 21.36 2.65 -24.27
CA THR A 397 19.96 2.22 -24.09
C THR A 397 19.39 2.70 -22.76
N ALA A 398 20.15 2.52 -21.69
CA ALA A 398 19.73 2.97 -20.37
C ALA A 398 19.60 4.50 -20.31
N ALA A 399 20.57 5.23 -20.87
CA ALA A 399 20.56 6.70 -20.92
C ALA A 399 19.34 7.22 -21.70
N ALA A 400 19.05 6.64 -22.87
CA ALA A 400 17.89 7.02 -23.67
C ALA A 400 16.58 6.78 -22.91
N ARG A 401 16.43 5.62 -22.26
CA ARG A 401 15.25 5.30 -21.45
C ARG A 401 15.08 6.30 -20.30
N SER A 402 16.14 6.51 -19.50
CA SER A 402 16.10 7.42 -18.36
C SER A 402 15.81 8.86 -18.79
N TYR A 403 16.42 9.30 -19.90
CA TYR A 403 16.16 10.63 -20.48
C TYR A 403 14.69 10.81 -20.83
N VAL A 404 14.09 9.84 -21.51
CA VAL A 404 12.69 9.90 -21.96
C VAL A 404 11.72 9.83 -20.78
N GLU A 405 11.98 8.97 -19.79
CA GLU A 405 11.18 8.89 -18.57
C GLU A 405 11.13 10.23 -17.81
N MET A 406 12.24 10.96 -17.84
CA MET A 406 12.33 12.27 -17.20
C MET A 406 11.74 13.39 -18.06
N ALA A 407 11.99 13.39 -19.37
CA ALA A 407 11.57 14.42 -20.32
C ALA A 407 10.11 14.28 -20.76
N GLY A 408 9.54 13.06 -20.69
CA GLY A 408 8.23 12.76 -21.23
C GLY A 408 8.13 13.14 -22.73
N ALA A 409 7.03 13.79 -23.11
CA ALA A 409 6.83 14.27 -24.49
C ALA A 409 7.89 15.27 -24.97
N GLY A 410 8.57 15.98 -24.04
CA GLY A 410 9.70 16.84 -24.36
C GLY A 410 10.91 16.12 -24.96
N GLY A 411 11.02 14.80 -24.75
CA GLY A 411 12.06 13.95 -25.31
C GLY A 411 11.87 13.56 -26.78
N ILE A 412 10.68 13.76 -27.36
CA ILE A 412 10.36 13.36 -28.75
C ILE A 412 11.37 13.90 -29.78
N PRO A 413 11.74 15.19 -29.80
CA PRO A 413 12.70 15.69 -30.78
C PRO A 413 14.04 14.98 -30.73
N VAL A 414 14.54 14.70 -29.51
CA VAL A 414 15.80 14.00 -29.31
C VAL A 414 15.72 12.53 -29.80
N LEU A 415 14.61 11.85 -29.50
CA LEU A 415 14.42 10.48 -29.99
C LEU A 415 14.37 10.39 -31.52
N ILE A 416 13.69 11.36 -32.17
CA ILE A 416 13.64 11.46 -33.64
C ILE A 416 15.07 11.66 -34.18
N GLU A 417 15.83 12.57 -33.61
CA GLU A 417 17.21 12.83 -34.02
C GLU A 417 18.09 11.58 -33.88
N MET A 418 17.99 10.88 -32.74
CA MET A 418 18.74 9.64 -32.48
C MET A 418 18.33 8.51 -33.44
N LEU A 419 17.04 8.36 -33.71
CA LEU A 419 16.53 7.40 -34.67
C LEU A 419 17.08 7.67 -36.09
N MET A 420 17.11 8.93 -36.49
CA MET A 420 17.63 9.34 -37.80
C MET A 420 19.15 9.11 -37.94
N LYS A 421 19.90 9.22 -36.84
CA LYS A 421 21.36 9.00 -36.81
C LYS A 421 21.74 7.53 -36.63
N SER A 422 20.81 6.69 -36.19
CA SER A 422 21.09 5.28 -35.90
C SER A 422 21.40 4.51 -37.18
N THR A 423 22.49 3.74 -37.12
CA THR A 423 22.91 2.80 -38.16
C THR A 423 22.74 1.34 -37.76
N ASP A 424 22.37 1.11 -36.50
CA ASP A 424 22.16 -0.21 -35.92
C ASP A 424 20.66 -0.53 -35.80
N GLY A 425 20.22 -1.69 -36.31
CA GLY A 425 18.81 -2.05 -36.33
C GLY A 425 18.20 -2.26 -34.95
N ALA A 426 18.98 -2.72 -33.96
CA ALA A 426 18.49 -2.90 -32.60
C ALA A 426 18.29 -1.54 -31.91
N GLU A 427 19.17 -0.60 -32.18
CA GLU A 427 19.10 0.78 -31.69
C GLU A 427 17.93 1.55 -32.32
N THR A 428 17.78 1.44 -33.66
CA THR A 428 16.62 1.98 -34.38
C THR A 428 15.31 1.45 -33.80
N GLY A 429 15.21 0.13 -33.56
CA GLY A 429 14.05 -0.49 -32.94
C GLY A 429 13.81 -0.04 -31.48
N LEU A 430 14.86 0.34 -30.75
CA LEU A 430 14.74 0.91 -29.41
C LEU A 430 14.07 2.30 -29.47
N TYR A 431 14.61 3.21 -30.28
CA TYR A 431 14.05 4.56 -30.42
C TYR A 431 12.64 4.56 -31.00
N GLU A 432 12.33 3.66 -31.92
CA GLU A 432 10.99 3.42 -32.44
C GLU A 432 10.00 3.05 -31.31
N ARG A 433 10.35 2.05 -30.47
CA ARG A 433 9.47 1.67 -29.35
C ARG A 433 9.28 2.81 -28.36
N MET A 434 10.34 3.58 -28.07
CA MET A 434 10.25 4.74 -27.18
C MET A 434 9.32 5.82 -27.77
N LEU A 435 9.48 6.16 -29.06
CA LEU A 435 8.58 7.09 -29.75
C LEU A 435 7.13 6.58 -29.73
N GLY A 436 6.93 5.28 -29.99
CA GLY A 436 5.62 4.65 -29.93
C GLY A 436 4.94 4.73 -28.56
N SER A 437 5.73 4.79 -27.47
CA SER A 437 5.20 4.94 -26.11
C SER A 437 4.95 6.40 -25.72
N VAL A 438 5.76 7.34 -26.16
CA VAL A 438 5.71 8.75 -25.72
C VAL A 438 4.81 9.61 -26.60
N CYS A 439 4.76 9.35 -27.92
CA CYS A 439 3.94 10.14 -28.84
C CYS A 439 2.43 10.12 -28.51
N PRO A 440 1.82 8.97 -28.11
CA PRO A 440 0.40 8.97 -27.69
C PRO A 440 0.12 9.82 -26.45
N MET A 441 1.15 10.06 -25.62
CA MET A 441 1.05 10.85 -24.39
C MET A 441 1.35 12.34 -24.62
N ALA A 442 1.72 12.75 -25.82
CA ALA A 442 1.96 14.15 -26.14
C ALA A 442 0.68 14.99 -25.97
N GLY A 443 0.80 16.14 -25.32
CA GLY A 443 -0.32 17.06 -25.12
C GLY A 443 -0.84 17.64 -26.45
N ASP A 444 0.07 17.86 -27.42
CA ASP A 444 -0.25 18.22 -28.82
C ASP A 444 0.18 17.08 -29.74
N LYS A 445 -0.75 16.19 -30.05
CA LYS A 445 -0.54 15.05 -30.94
C LYS A 445 -0.27 15.46 -32.39
N ASP A 446 -0.89 16.53 -32.84
CA ASP A 446 -0.71 17.03 -34.20
C ASP A 446 0.69 17.62 -34.38
N ALA A 447 1.20 18.35 -33.42
CA ALA A 447 2.58 18.82 -33.44
C ALA A 447 3.59 17.65 -33.42
N CYS A 448 3.32 16.58 -32.65
CA CYS A 448 4.13 15.37 -32.66
C CYS A 448 4.11 14.71 -34.05
N THR A 449 2.94 14.54 -34.65
CA THR A 449 2.77 13.96 -35.97
C THR A 449 3.50 14.79 -37.04
N ARG A 450 3.34 16.12 -37.04
CA ARG A 450 4.08 17.00 -37.97
C ARG A 450 5.59 16.82 -37.89
N ARG A 451 6.16 16.75 -36.68
CA ARG A 451 7.60 16.49 -36.50
C ARG A 451 8.05 15.14 -37.05
N LEU A 452 7.24 14.10 -36.90
CA LEU A 452 7.53 12.78 -37.46
C LEU A 452 7.44 12.81 -39.00
N VAL A 453 6.49 13.54 -39.57
CA VAL A 453 6.34 13.72 -41.03
C VAL A 453 7.53 14.49 -41.60
N ASP A 454 7.98 15.58 -40.92
CA ASP A 454 9.15 16.35 -41.31
C ASP A 454 10.43 15.48 -41.25
N ALA A 455 10.53 14.67 -40.21
CA ALA A 455 11.64 13.73 -40.07
C ALA A 455 11.63 12.64 -41.17
N LEU A 456 10.46 12.11 -41.51
CA LEU A 456 10.31 11.13 -42.60
C LEU A 456 10.79 11.67 -43.95
N ALA A 457 10.51 12.94 -44.22
CA ALA A 457 10.93 13.61 -45.46
C ALA A 457 12.45 13.76 -45.55
N GLN A 458 13.14 13.92 -44.43
CA GLN A 458 14.60 14.11 -44.34
C GLN A 458 15.39 12.83 -44.08
N ALA A 459 14.70 11.74 -43.68
CA ALA A 459 15.33 10.51 -43.24
C ALA A 459 15.94 9.71 -44.40
N GLY A 460 17.07 9.07 -44.13
CA GLY A 460 17.60 8.05 -45.02
C GLY A 460 16.77 6.76 -45.02
N PRO A 461 16.97 5.87 -46.01
CA PRO A 461 16.17 4.64 -46.17
C PRO A 461 16.13 3.75 -44.94
N ALA A 462 17.19 3.72 -44.13
CA ALA A 462 17.28 2.90 -42.92
C ALA A 462 16.33 3.34 -41.79
N ALA A 463 16.10 4.65 -41.64
CA ALA A 463 15.26 5.21 -40.58
C ALA A 463 13.78 5.33 -40.96
N LYS A 464 13.47 5.50 -42.26
CA LYS A 464 12.10 5.66 -42.76
C LYS A 464 11.12 4.57 -42.31
N PRO A 465 11.48 3.24 -42.34
CA PRO A 465 10.58 2.19 -41.88
C PRO A 465 10.13 2.34 -40.42
N ALA A 466 11.02 2.76 -39.53
CA ALA A 466 10.71 2.99 -38.13
C ALA A 466 9.81 4.22 -37.91
N LEU A 467 10.05 5.31 -38.66
CA LEU A 467 9.21 6.51 -38.64
C LEU A 467 7.80 6.20 -39.17
N LEU A 468 7.66 5.40 -40.23
CA LEU A 468 6.36 4.98 -40.75
C LEU A 468 5.55 4.17 -39.73
N ARG A 469 6.20 3.22 -39.03
CA ARG A 469 5.54 2.46 -37.96
C ARG A 469 5.15 3.36 -36.78
N THR A 470 5.96 4.36 -36.47
CA THR A 470 5.62 5.36 -35.43
C THR A 470 4.44 6.23 -35.85
N LEU A 471 4.41 6.70 -37.10
CA LEU A 471 3.30 7.48 -37.67
C LEU A 471 1.98 6.70 -37.64
N ARG A 472 2.01 5.39 -37.87
CA ARG A 472 0.82 4.53 -37.70
C ARG A 472 0.26 4.60 -36.27
N VAL A 473 1.15 4.65 -35.25
CA VAL A 473 0.74 4.71 -33.84
C VAL A 473 0.15 6.08 -33.50
N THR A 474 0.69 7.17 -34.03
CA THR A 474 0.14 8.52 -33.82
C THR A 474 -1.21 8.71 -34.52
N GLY A 475 -1.37 8.12 -35.69
CA GLY A 475 -2.60 8.24 -36.49
C GLY A 475 -2.84 9.64 -37.02
N GLY A 476 -4.06 9.87 -37.47
CA GLY A 476 -4.52 11.18 -38.01
C GLY A 476 -4.24 11.41 -39.50
N PRO A 477 -4.81 12.47 -40.05
CA PRO A 477 -4.80 12.69 -41.52
C PRO A 477 -3.40 12.96 -42.08
N ASP A 478 -2.55 13.72 -41.38
CA ASP A 478 -1.18 14.02 -41.83
C ASP A 478 -0.29 12.78 -41.81
N ALA A 479 -0.43 11.94 -40.77
CA ALA A 479 0.29 10.66 -40.70
C ALA A 479 -0.16 9.72 -41.83
N LEU A 480 -1.45 9.59 -42.06
CA LEU A 480 -2.02 8.78 -43.15
C LEU A 480 -1.53 9.24 -44.52
N LYS A 481 -1.54 10.56 -44.76
CA LYS A 481 -1.02 11.15 -45.97
C LYS A 481 0.46 10.84 -46.19
N ALA A 482 1.27 10.95 -45.14
CA ALA A 482 2.70 10.65 -45.22
C ALA A 482 2.98 9.15 -45.46
N VAL A 483 2.22 8.26 -44.81
CA VAL A 483 2.34 6.80 -45.03
C VAL A 483 1.93 6.42 -46.44
N ARG A 484 0.85 7.02 -46.97
CA ARG A 484 0.43 6.81 -48.38
C ARG A 484 1.49 7.29 -49.38
N GLY A 485 2.06 8.49 -49.16
CA GLY A 485 3.12 9.00 -50.03
C GLY A 485 4.39 8.12 -50.04
N ALA A 486 4.66 7.39 -48.96
CA ALA A 486 5.81 6.47 -48.87
C ALA A 486 5.59 5.13 -49.61
N LEU A 487 4.40 4.85 -50.14
CA LEU A 487 4.16 3.73 -51.07
C LEU A 487 4.86 3.91 -52.42
N ASP A 488 5.15 5.13 -52.80
CA ASP A 488 5.86 5.44 -54.04
C ASP A 488 7.40 5.52 -53.85
N ASP A 489 7.90 5.19 -52.62
CA ASP A 489 9.34 5.23 -52.37
C ASP A 489 10.06 4.15 -53.16
N PRO A 490 11.15 4.50 -53.90
CA PRO A 490 11.91 3.52 -54.71
C PRO A 490 12.62 2.43 -53.88
N ASN A 491 12.79 2.66 -52.56
CA ASN A 491 13.36 1.67 -51.69
C ASN A 491 12.31 0.66 -51.24
N LYS A 492 12.54 -0.64 -51.56
CA LYS A 492 11.59 -1.72 -51.27
C LYS A 492 11.28 -1.91 -49.78
N ASP A 493 12.23 -1.65 -48.91
CA ASP A 493 12.01 -1.77 -47.46
C ASP A 493 11.10 -0.65 -46.96
N VAL A 494 11.25 0.55 -47.49
CA VAL A 494 10.40 1.70 -47.18
C VAL A 494 8.98 1.47 -47.71
N HIS A 495 8.87 1.07 -48.98
CA HIS A 495 7.58 0.70 -49.60
C HIS A 495 6.86 -0.40 -48.79
N THR A 496 7.57 -1.46 -48.45
CA THR A 496 7.01 -2.57 -47.66
C THR A 496 6.58 -2.12 -46.26
N ALA A 497 7.35 -1.23 -45.63
CA ALA A 497 7.00 -0.68 -44.32
C ALA A 497 5.75 0.24 -44.40
N ALA A 498 5.64 1.04 -45.47
CA ALA A 498 4.47 1.88 -45.73
C ALA A 498 3.21 1.03 -45.96
N LEU A 499 3.30 -0.01 -46.77
CA LEU A 499 2.20 -0.94 -47.02
C LEU A 499 1.74 -1.64 -45.73
N ARG A 500 2.69 -2.12 -44.90
CA ARG A 500 2.36 -2.72 -43.61
C ARG A 500 1.73 -1.71 -42.65
N ALA A 501 2.30 -0.51 -42.54
CA ALA A 501 1.76 0.54 -41.68
C ALA A 501 0.33 0.91 -42.09
N LEU A 502 0.05 0.97 -43.41
CA LEU A 502 -1.28 1.22 -43.94
C LEU A 502 -2.24 0.04 -43.67
N SER A 503 -1.77 -1.21 -43.88
CA SER A 503 -2.60 -2.41 -43.69
C SER A 503 -2.94 -2.68 -42.22
N GLU A 504 -2.15 -2.17 -41.30
CA GLU A 504 -2.39 -2.23 -39.83
C GLU A 504 -3.05 -0.97 -39.28
N TRP A 505 -3.55 -0.08 -40.14
CA TRP A 505 -4.25 1.13 -39.73
C TRP A 505 -5.57 0.81 -39.04
N THR A 506 -5.90 1.53 -37.98
CA THR A 506 -7.01 1.17 -37.09
C THR A 506 -8.30 2.01 -37.32
N SER A 507 -8.23 3.04 -38.14
CA SER A 507 -9.39 3.92 -38.45
C SER A 507 -9.85 3.75 -39.89
N ALA A 508 -11.10 4.14 -40.17
CA ALA A 508 -11.75 3.94 -41.47
C ALA A 508 -11.15 4.79 -42.59
N ASP A 509 -10.41 5.84 -42.26
CA ASP A 509 -9.79 6.78 -43.23
C ASP A 509 -8.76 6.13 -44.17
N ALA A 510 -8.15 5.03 -43.74
CA ALA A 510 -7.25 4.26 -44.59
C ALA A 510 -7.96 3.33 -45.58
N ALA A 511 -9.24 3.06 -45.38
CA ALA A 511 -10.01 2.13 -46.21
C ALA A 511 -9.99 2.44 -47.72
N PRO A 512 -10.15 3.71 -48.19
CA PRO A 512 -10.10 3.99 -49.62
C PRO A 512 -8.77 3.64 -50.27
N ALA A 513 -7.65 3.93 -49.61
CA ALA A 513 -6.31 3.64 -50.12
C ALA A 513 -6.02 2.12 -50.16
N LEU A 514 -6.43 1.40 -49.12
CA LEU A 514 -6.28 -0.07 -49.09
C LEU A 514 -7.13 -0.77 -50.16
N LEU A 515 -8.36 -0.27 -50.41
CA LEU A 515 -9.21 -0.80 -51.45
C LEU A 515 -8.61 -0.57 -52.84
N GLU A 516 -8.07 0.62 -53.08
CA GLU A 516 -7.39 0.96 -54.32
C GLU A 516 -6.22 0.01 -54.59
N LEU A 517 -5.35 -0.19 -53.63
CA LEU A 517 -4.23 -1.15 -53.70
C LEU A 517 -4.72 -2.59 -53.92
N ALA A 518 -5.76 -3.01 -53.19
CA ALA A 518 -6.31 -4.35 -53.30
C ALA A 518 -6.89 -4.65 -54.71
N LYS A 519 -7.38 -3.62 -55.39
CA LYS A 519 -7.95 -3.74 -56.74
C LYS A 519 -6.90 -3.59 -57.83
N ASN A 520 -5.98 -2.64 -57.68
CA ASN A 520 -5.22 -2.10 -58.81
C ASN A 520 -3.70 -2.38 -58.76
N SER A 521 -3.13 -2.84 -57.60
CA SER A 521 -1.72 -3.13 -57.52
C SER A 521 -1.30 -4.24 -58.53
N GLY A 522 -0.18 -4.03 -59.20
CA GLY A 522 0.39 -5.01 -60.11
C GLY A 522 0.90 -6.27 -59.40
N GLU A 523 1.27 -6.14 -58.10
CA GLU A 523 1.87 -7.19 -57.31
C GLU A 523 0.85 -8.01 -56.52
N PRO A 524 0.73 -9.34 -56.76
CA PRO A 524 -0.25 -10.19 -56.06
C PRO A 524 -0.15 -10.16 -54.53
N THR A 525 1.08 -10.08 -54.00
CA THR A 525 1.36 -10.04 -52.54
C THR A 525 0.84 -8.73 -51.95
N GLU A 526 1.01 -7.64 -52.66
CA GLU A 526 0.56 -6.31 -52.25
C GLU A 526 -0.97 -6.23 -52.23
N ARG A 527 -1.65 -6.71 -53.28
CA ARG A 527 -3.12 -6.84 -53.31
C ARG A 527 -3.63 -7.61 -52.09
N LEU A 528 -2.96 -8.72 -51.74
CA LEU A 528 -3.37 -9.55 -50.63
C LEU A 528 -3.21 -8.83 -49.29
N VAL A 529 -2.07 -8.17 -49.06
CA VAL A 529 -1.79 -7.43 -47.83
C VAL A 529 -2.78 -6.27 -47.70
N ALA A 530 -3.01 -5.54 -48.76
CA ALA A 530 -3.98 -4.43 -48.77
C ALA A 530 -5.42 -4.90 -48.51
N LEU A 531 -5.85 -6.02 -49.13
CA LEU A 531 -7.17 -6.61 -48.88
C LEU A 531 -7.35 -7.06 -47.44
N ARG A 532 -6.33 -7.70 -46.86
CA ARG A 532 -6.36 -8.08 -45.45
C ARG A 532 -6.43 -6.87 -44.52
N GLY A 533 -5.66 -5.83 -44.79
CA GLY A 533 -5.73 -4.56 -44.08
C GLY A 533 -7.13 -3.92 -44.19
N TYR A 534 -7.70 -3.91 -45.40
CA TYR A 534 -9.03 -3.38 -45.65
C TYR A 534 -10.12 -4.10 -44.85
N LEU A 535 -10.11 -5.44 -44.85
CA LEU A 535 -10.98 -6.27 -44.01
C LEU A 535 -10.69 -6.11 -42.53
N GLY A 536 -9.42 -5.92 -42.18
CA GLY A 536 -8.95 -5.69 -40.79
C GLY A 536 -9.58 -4.43 -40.17
N ILE A 537 -9.79 -3.38 -40.95
CA ILE A 537 -10.52 -2.17 -40.52
C ILE A 537 -11.97 -2.53 -40.13
N ALA A 538 -12.64 -3.35 -40.92
CA ALA A 538 -14.04 -3.75 -40.63
C ALA A 538 -14.16 -4.59 -39.35
N LEU A 539 -13.08 -5.24 -38.91
CA LEU A 539 -13.02 -6.01 -37.66
C LEU A 539 -12.81 -5.13 -36.40
N GLN A 540 -12.40 -3.86 -36.57
CA GLN A 540 -12.17 -2.95 -35.45
C GLN A 540 -13.47 -2.59 -34.73
N LYS A 541 -13.46 -2.59 -33.39
CA LYS A 541 -14.64 -2.22 -32.60
C LYS A 541 -15.04 -0.74 -32.74
N SER A 542 -14.08 0.11 -33.02
CA SER A 542 -14.23 1.57 -33.14
C SER A 542 -14.88 2.01 -34.47
N VAL A 543 -14.93 1.13 -35.47
CA VAL A 543 -15.50 1.45 -36.79
C VAL A 543 -17.03 1.31 -36.78
N ALA A 544 -17.72 2.29 -37.29
CA ALA A 544 -19.18 2.30 -37.34
C ALA A 544 -19.75 1.15 -38.20
N VAL A 545 -20.92 0.67 -37.84
CA VAL A 545 -21.58 -0.46 -38.55
C VAL A 545 -21.74 -0.20 -40.04
N GLN A 546 -22.11 1.02 -40.42
CA GLN A 546 -22.27 1.41 -41.81
C GLN A 546 -20.97 1.32 -42.62
N ASP A 547 -19.85 1.77 -42.01
CA ASP A 547 -18.54 1.69 -42.65
C ASP A 547 -18.08 0.23 -42.80
N LYS A 548 -18.33 -0.62 -41.76
CA LYS A 548 -18.06 -2.06 -41.84
C LYS A 548 -18.81 -2.72 -43.00
N LEU A 549 -20.10 -2.41 -43.17
CA LEU A 549 -20.91 -2.94 -44.24
C LEU A 549 -20.42 -2.47 -45.61
N ALA A 550 -20.06 -1.18 -45.72
CA ALA A 550 -19.50 -0.63 -46.95
C ALA A 550 -18.19 -1.32 -47.33
N ILE A 551 -17.29 -1.55 -46.36
CA ILE A 551 -16.05 -2.30 -46.54
C ILE A 551 -16.34 -3.74 -47.00
N CYS A 552 -17.22 -4.46 -46.31
CA CYS A 552 -17.57 -5.83 -46.65
C CYS A 552 -18.18 -5.97 -48.06
N ARG A 553 -19.09 -5.05 -48.43
CA ARG A 553 -19.73 -5.03 -49.76
C ARG A 553 -18.71 -4.83 -50.89
N GLN A 554 -17.74 -3.94 -50.68
CA GLN A 554 -16.70 -3.67 -51.67
C GLN A 554 -15.61 -4.73 -51.72
N ALA A 555 -15.35 -5.43 -50.62
CA ALA A 555 -14.37 -6.52 -50.54
C ALA A 555 -14.88 -7.82 -51.17
N ALA A 556 -16.18 -8.15 -50.99
CA ALA A 556 -16.75 -9.42 -51.41
C ALA A 556 -16.43 -9.83 -52.88
N PRO A 557 -16.51 -8.95 -53.90
CA PRO A 557 -16.27 -9.33 -55.30
C PRO A 557 -14.77 -9.57 -55.62
N ILE A 558 -13.84 -9.13 -54.75
CA ILE A 558 -12.39 -9.24 -55.02
C ILE A 558 -11.71 -10.32 -54.18
N ILE A 559 -12.44 -10.94 -53.24
CA ILE A 559 -11.93 -12.01 -52.39
C ILE A 559 -11.84 -13.33 -53.17
N GLN A 560 -10.67 -13.94 -53.18
CA GLN A 560 -10.42 -15.23 -53.87
C GLN A 560 -10.10 -16.37 -52.91
N ARG A 561 -9.47 -16.10 -51.74
CA ARG A 561 -8.97 -17.09 -50.82
C ARG A 561 -9.90 -17.31 -49.64
N VAL A 562 -9.80 -18.49 -49.03
CA VAL A 562 -10.63 -18.92 -47.89
C VAL A 562 -10.41 -18.05 -46.67
N GLU A 563 -9.16 -17.66 -46.41
CA GLU A 563 -8.79 -16.84 -45.22
C GLU A 563 -9.47 -15.48 -45.26
N GLU A 564 -9.49 -14.80 -46.41
CA GLU A 564 -10.15 -13.47 -46.56
C GLU A 564 -11.68 -13.61 -46.54
N LYS A 565 -12.25 -14.75 -47.02
CA LYS A 565 -13.68 -15.05 -46.86
C LYS A 565 -14.04 -15.19 -45.37
N ARG A 566 -13.19 -15.86 -44.58
CA ARG A 566 -13.37 -15.94 -43.11
C ARG A 566 -13.30 -14.59 -42.43
N MET A 567 -12.34 -13.75 -42.83
CA MET A 567 -12.26 -12.37 -42.30
C MET A 567 -13.52 -11.56 -42.64
N LEU A 568 -14.03 -11.65 -43.86
CA LEU A 568 -15.27 -11.01 -44.28
C LEU A 568 -16.46 -11.48 -43.43
N LEU A 569 -16.63 -12.79 -43.26
CA LEU A 569 -17.70 -13.35 -42.45
C LEU A 569 -17.62 -12.88 -41.00
N GLY A 570 -16.41 -12.84 -40.43
CA GLY A 570 -16.18 -12.30 -39.10
C GLY A 570 -16.56 -10.81 -38.96
N ALA A 571 -16.21 -9.99 -39.96
CA ALA A 571 -16.56 -8.59 -40.00
C ALA A 571 -18.09 -8.39 -40.13
N LEU A 572 -18.77 -9.16 -40.98
CA LEU A 572 -20.23 -9.15 -41.12
C LEU A 572 -20.92 -9.57 -39.83
N GLY A 573 -20.40 -10.60 -39.13
CA GLY A 573 -20.90 -11.01 -37.81
C GLY A 573 -20.77 -9.95 -36.73
N SER A 574 -19.75 -9.06 -36.83
CA SER A 574 -19.57 -7.92 -35.94
C SER A 574 -20.50 -6.75 -36.28
N ALA A 575 -20.92 -6.62 -37.55
CA ALA A 575 -21.78 -5.57 -38.11
C ALA A 575 -23.24 -5.98 -38.22
N ALA A 576 -23.73 -6.82 -37.33
CA ALA A 576 -25.04 -7.46 -37.36
C ALA A 576 -26.18 -6.52 -37.84
N SER A 577 -26.79 -6.81 -39.01
CA SER A 577 -27.85 -6.04 -39.66
C SER A 577 -28.56 -6.91 -40.71
N ALA A 578 -29.68 -6.44 -41.30
CA ALA A 578 -30.31 -7.11 -42.44
C ALA A 578 -29.33 -7.27 -43.61
N GLU A 579 -28.63 -6.21 -43.94
CA GLU A 579 -27.63 -6.21 -45.02
C GLU A 579 -26.49 -7.18 -44.80
N SER A 580 -26.01 -7.34 -43.52
CA SER A 580 -24.99 -8.32 -43.26
C SER A 580 -25.48 -9.77 -43.49
N LEU A 581 -26.74 -10.06 -43.20
CA LEU A 581 -27.33 -11.37 -43.49
C LEU A 581 -27.37 -11.62 -44.99
N ASP A 582 -27.82 -10.62 -45.79
CA ASP A 582 -27.85 -10.73 -47.25
C ASP A 582 -26.47 -10.99 -47.85
N LEU A 583 -25.44 -10.35 -47.30
CA LEU A 583 -24.04 -10.55 -47.73
C LEU A 583 -23.45 -11.88 -47.29
N VAL A 584 -23.93 -12.49 -46.20
CA VAL A 584 -23.45 -13.80 -45.72
C VAL A 584 -24.10 -14.96 -46.44
N VAL A 585 -25.39 -14.84 -46.81
CA VAL A 585 -26.19 -15.94 -47.41
C VAL A 585 -25.55 -16.62 -48.60
N PRO A 586 -24.87 -15.93 -49.56
CA PRO A 586 -24.18 -16.60 -50.67
C PRO A 586 -23.07 -17.57 -50.25
N TYR A 587 -22.45 -17.35 -49.10
CA TYR A 587 -21.37 -18.19 -48.61
C TYR A 587 -21.85 -19.51 -47.97
N LEU A 588 -23.16 -19.71 -47.80
CA LEU A 588 -23.74 -21.01 -47.43
C LEU A 588 -23.49 -22.10 -48.47
N ASP A 589 -23.36 -21.70 -49.73
CA ASP A 589 -23.15 -22.58 -50.87
C ASP A 589 -21.64 -22.85 -51.13
N ASP A 590 -20.75 -22.11 -50.44
CA ASP A 590 -19.30 -22.29 -50.54
C ASP A 590 -18.81 -23.29 -49.48
N THR A 591 -18.47 -24.50 -49.95
CA THR A 591 -18.05 -25.61 -49.10
C THR A 591 -16.84 -25.29 -48.20
N ALA A 592 -15.97 -24.35 -48.63
CA ALA A 592 -14.74 -23.98 -47.92
C ALA A 592 -14.99 -23.12 -46.68
N VAL A 593 -16.14 -22.40 -46.61
CA VAL A 593 -16.48 -21.46 -45.52
C VAL A 593 -17.94 -21.62 -45.04
N LYS A 594 -18.61 -22.67 -45.49
CA LYS A 594 -20.02 -22.97 -45.14
C LYS A 594 -20.25 -22.95 -43.63
N ARG A 595 -19.37 -23.58 -42.85
CA ARG A 595 -19.51 -23.63 -41.39
C ARG A 595 -19.41 -22.25 -40.75
N GLU A 596 -18.48 -21.45 -41.19
CA GLU A 596 -18.30 -20.07 -40.73
C GLU A 596 -19.50 -19.18 -41.16
N ALA A 597 -20.06 -19.37 -42.35
CA ALA A 597 -21.26 -18.66 -42.78
C ALA A 597 -22.48 -19.02 -41.93
N VAL A 598 -22.69 -20.30 -41.64
CA VAL A 598 -23.73 -20.79 -40.70
C VAL A 598 -23.55 -20.14 -39.33
N ALA A 599 -22.36 -20.22 -38.76
CA ALA A 599 -22.07 -19.62 -37.44
C ALA A 599 -22.30 -18.11 -37.40
N THR A 600 -21.95 -17.42 -38.50
CA THR A 600 -22.16 -15.97 -38.63
C THR A 600 -23.64 -15.61 -38.68
N ILE A 601 -24.44 -16.31 -39.46
CA ILE A 601 -25.92 -16.09 -39.52
C ILE A 601 -26.55 -16.33 -38.16
N MET A 602 -26.19 -17.42 -37.50
CA MET A 602 -26.70 -17.74 -36.18
C MET A 602 -26.36 -16.63 -35.17
N ALA A 603 -25.11 -16.18 -35.14
CA ALA A 603 -24.64 -15.12 -34.25
C ALA A 603 -25.33 -13.77 -34.52
N ILE A 604 -25.61 -13.44 -35.77
CA ILE A 604 -26.37 -12.21 -36.12
C ILE A 604 -27.83 -12.35 -35.67
N ALA A 605 -28.46 -13.50 -35.90
CA ALA A 605 -29.85 -13.75 -35.52
C ALA A 605 -30.03 -13.72 -33.99
N GLU A 606 -29.07 -14.23 -33.21
CA GLU A 606 -29.11 -14.18 -31.75
C GLU A 606 -28.98 -12.77 -31.16
N LYS A 607 -28.20 -11.90 -31.79
CA LYS A 607 -27.90 -10.55 -31.27
C LYS A 607 -29.05 -9.58 -31.37
N ARG A 608 -30.09 -9.84 -32.16
CA ARG A 608 -31.09 -8.83 -32.52
C ARG A 608 -32.53 -9.32 -32.39
N LYS A 609 -33.21 -8.71 -31.43
CA LYS A 609 -34.66 -8.78 -31.21
C LYS A 609 -35.49 -7.71 -31.95
N GLN A 610 -34.95 -7.06 -32.99
CA GLN A 610 -35.66 -5.92 -33.66
C GLN A 610 -36.50 -6.39 -34.85
N LYS A 611 -37.74 -5.88 -34.93
CA LYS A 611 -38.71 -6.18 -35.99
C LYS A 611 -38.24 -5.87 -37.40
N GLU A 612 -37.31 -4.90 -37.57
CA GLU A 612 -36.91 -4.36 -38.89
C GLU A 612 -36.24 -5.37 -39.84
N TYR A 613 -35.66 -6.46 -39.34
CA TYR A 613 -35.06 -7.48 -40.21
C TYR A 613 -35.45 -8.94 -39.87
N ALA A 614 -36.54 -9.10 -39.12
CA ALA A 614 -37.03 -10.42 -38.76
C ALA A 614 -37.29 -11.29 -40.00
N GLY A 615 -37.78 -10.67 -41.09
CA GLY A 615 -38.01 -11.36 -42.36
C GLY A 615 -36.74 -11.87 -43.05
N VAL A 616 -35.69 -11.06 -43.08
CA VAL A 616 -34.37 -11.44 -43.66
C VAL A 616 -33.69 -12.51 -42.80
N ALA A 617 -33.75 -12.36 -41.49
CA ALA A 617 -33.20 -13.33 -40.54
C ALA A 617 -33.91 -14.68 -40.65
N LYS A 618 -35.24 -14.67 -40.80
CA LYS A 618 -36.05 -15.88 -41.02
C LYS A 618 -35.63 -16.60 -42.28
N ALA A 619 -35.54 -15.89 -43.42
CA ALA A 619 -35.14 -16.47 -44.69
C ALA A 619 -33.71 -17.04 -44.65
N ALA A 620 -32.77 -16.35 -43.97
CA ALA A 620 -31.42 -16.80 -43.79
C ALA A 620 -31.35 -18.08 -42.92
N LEU A 621 -32.10 -18.13 -41.79
CA LEU A 621 -32.16 -19.30 -40.91
C LEU A 621 -32.83 -20.50 -41.59
N GLU A 622 -33.87 -20.31 -42.39
CA GLU A 622 -34.49 -21.37 -43.22
C GLU A 622 -33.49 -22.00 -44.20
N LYS A 623 -32.58 -21.21 -44.76
CA LYS A 623 -31.47 -21.73 -45.57
C LYS A 623 -30.46 -22.47 -44.74
N VAL A 624 -30.13 -21.99 -43.55
CA VAL A 624 -29.23 -22.68 -42.62
C VAL A 624 -29.76 -24.08 -42.27
N VAL A 625 -31.04 -24.22 -41.94
CA VAL A 625 -31.68 -25.51 -41.66
C VAL A 625 -31.51 -26.51 -42.82
N LYS A 626 -31.64 -26.02 -44.07
CA LYS A 626 -31.47 -26.85 -45.27
C LYS A 626 -30.03 -27.25 -45.51
N VAL A 627 -29.11 -26.33 -45.32
CA VAL A 627 -27.71 -26.49 -45.70
C VAL A 627 -26.91 -27.23 -44.60
N ALA A 628 -27.35 -27.11 -43.34
CA ALA A 628 -26.70 -27.78 -42.17
C ALA A 628 -27.45 -29.05 -41.74
N ALA A 629 -28.17 -29.71 -42.64
CA ALA A 629 -28.98 -30.91 -42.32
C ALA A 629 -28.16 -32.08 -41.74
N ASP A 630 -26.84 -32.07 -41.95
CA ASP A 630 -25.87 -33.00 -41.42
C ASP A 630 -25.44 -32.69 -39.97
N ASP A 631 -25.84 -31.53 -39.39
CA ASP A 631 -25.54 -31.13 -38.01
C ASP A 631 -26.85 -30.89 -37.21
N PRO A 632 -27.35 -31.90 -36.52
CA PRO A 632 -28.63 -31.83 -35.77
C PRO A 632 -28.64 -30.74 -34.68
N ALA A 633 -27.47 -30.39 -34.10
CA ALA A 633 -27.37 -29.35 -33.07
C ALA A 633 -27.61 -27.95 -33.67
N VAL A 634 -26.99 -27.68 -34.80
CA VAL A 634 -27.18 -26.42 -35.57
C VAL A 634 -28.60 -26.31 -36.04
N VAL A 635 -29.19 -27.38 -36.60
CA VAL A 635 -30.57 -27.38 -37.07
C VAL A 635 -31.55 -27.08 -35.92
N LYS A 636 -31.42 -27.76 -34.81
CA LYS A 636 -32.25 -27.52 -33.62
C LYS A 636 -32.16 -26.06 -33.15
N ARG A 637 -30.97 -25.53 -33.07
CA ARG A 637 -30.75 -24.15 -32.64
C ARG A 637 -31.32 -23.13 -33.63
N ALA A 638 -31.19 -23.37 -34.92
CA ALA A 638 -31.76 -22.51 -35.94
C ALA A 638 -33.30 -22.52 -35.90
N GLU A 639 -33.93 -23.69 -35.66
CA GLU A 639 -35.39 -23.83 -35.46
C GLU A 639 -35.88 -23.12 -34.19
N GLU A 640 -35.10 -23.16 -33.10
CA GLU A 640 -35.39 -22.39 -31.88
C GLU A 640 -35.41 -20.89 -32.14
N LEU A 641 -34.41 -20.37 -32.88
CA LEU A 641 -34.36 -18.98 -33.30
C LEU A 641 -35.49 -18.59 -34.23
N LEU A 642 -35.88 -19.47 -35.19
CA LEU A 642 -37.03 -19.26 -36.07
C LEU A 642 -38.35 -19.15 -35.28
N LYS A 643 -38.53 -19.99 -34.25
CA LYS A 643 -39.69 -19.91 -33.35
C LYS A 643 -39.73 -18.61 -32.56
N GLN A 644 -38.55 -18.15 -32.07
CA GLN A 644 -38.46 -16.89 -31.35
C GLN A 644 -38.82 -15.69 -32.24
N LEU A 645 -38.35 -15.67 -33.51
CA LEU A 645 -38.68 -14.64 -34.46
C LEU A 645 -40.15 -14.70 -34.94
N GLY A 646 -40.79 -15.85 -34.88
CA GLY A 646 -42.21 -16.02 -35.25
C GLY A 646 -43.21 -15.61 -34.16
N ASN A 647 -42.81 -15.62 -32.90
CA ASN A 647 -43.64 -15.30 -31.72
C ASN A 647 -43.63 -13.78 -31.36
N GLU A 648 -42.85 -12.97 -32.02
CA GLU A 648 -42.79 -11.50 -31.84
C GLU A 648 -43.72 -10.80 -32.87
N LYS A 649 -45.03 -11.14 -32.85
CA LYS A 649 -46.08 -10.42 -33.58
C LYS A 649 -46.56 -9.19 -32.83
#